data_7ad8f42cc0f797a8aab18ed78d53dde3
#
_entry.id   7ad8f42cc0f797a8aab18ed78d53dde3
#
_cell.length_a   1.000
_cell.length_b   1.000
_cell.length_c   1.000
_cell.angle_alpha   90.00
_cell.angle_beta   90.00
_cell.angle_gamma   90.00
#
_symmetry.space_group_name_H-M   'P 1'
#
loop_
_entity.id
_entity.type
_entity.pdbx_description
1 polymer ?
#
loop_
_entity_poly.entity_id
_entity_poly.type
_entity_poly.pdbx_seq_one_letter_code
_entity_poly.pdbx_strand_id
1 'polypeptide(L)'
;MARNKIDYGIDLGTTNSAISRMEKGEPIVIKTDVLKDTMPSCISVNKKGSIKAGDSAYNTMKQDKRRATKSWHKGASNTYVEFKRTMATDTKYSCTNLNRDFSSEELSAEVLKTLKSFVTDETFGSVVITVPAKFTVNQKTATMEAAKLAGFKHCELLQEPIAAAMAYGVTAEEKHGLWMVFDFGGGTFDAALLKVEDGIMQVFDTEGDNYLGGKNLDYAIVDNLLIPYLQKNYAVDSYLQDPEKKEVLRDAMKTYAEDAKNQLSFKDHEDIISNLGDLGEDEEGEEIELDLTLTQAQVFDVMHPYFQKAVDICKNLVKRNNIDGSQISKLILVGGPTHSPLIRQMLKEQVTPNVDTSIDPMTAVATGAALYASTMDAKITDEDIQVGTIKLDVNYESTTVEMTEYIPVRLTADSPLSKVFVELVRGDKAWSSGKVEIDSNGDVLEVNLLEGKANSFNVFCYDDKGNTLPCFPSEITIIQGSVVGAAPLPYNIGIATWNEDKRRGVFRMAKGLEKNKPLPATGVVNDLKTSNQLRPGLESDMLTIPIYQVDDFTEAEGKSASLYEHVADVVITGDDVDTLITENSLVDVTLKVDSSEQMKLEVHFLSTDTTVEKELDTNKKHTMLDASAEIKKGFTEAEDSIKTLSDSGINVDSLKEELASIRTDNENTTEKKEVLNHLRELLRKIEQLDANTEWQRVEQELREEFDRLEKAQNNLGNDNSAQLVNQLRTQTDETIRAKNVQVGRELLEQINRLFFQLTMVYQCMGLIRSCNDRFGTIRWKDSSRARQLVNRGMEQISNNPTTEGLQQIAAELIELMPQDEAANAGGLLK
;
A
#
# COMPACT_ATOMS: atom_id res chain seq x y z
N MET A 1 30.48 21.84 6.39
CA MET A 1 30.29 20.71 7.30
C MET A 1 29.09 19.92 6.81
N ALA A 2 29.07 18.61 6.94
CA ALA A 2 27.87 17.82 6.60
C ALA A 2 26.72 18.23 7.52
N ARG A 3 25.49 18.36 6.98
CA ARG A 3 24.29 18.61 7.78
C ARG A 3 23.97 17.36 8.59
N ASN A 4 23.70 17.53 9.87
CA ASN A 4 23.30 16.42 10.76
C ASN A 4 21.80 16.07 10.61
N LYS A 5 20.99 16.96 10.07
CA LYS A 5 19.60 16.74 9.69
C LYS A 5 19.47 16.57 8.17
N ILE A 6 18.39 15.93 7.72
CA ILE A 6 18.12 15.75 6.29
C ILE A 6 17.88 17.11 5.63
N ASP A 7 17.04 17.95 6.23
CA ASP A 7 16.72 19.34 5.85
C ASP A 7 16.17 19.58 4.43
N TYR A 8 16.16 18.58 3.57
CA TYR A 8 15.69 18.66 2.20
C TYR A 8 14.42 17.84 1.98
N GLY A 9 13.39 18.49 1.46
CA GLY A 9 12.14 17.85 1.05
C GLY A 9 11.88 18.03 -0.44
N ILE A 10 11.49 16.96 -1.12
CA ILE A 10 11.11 16.97 -2.53
C ILE A 10 9.67 16.49 -2.65
N ASP A 11 8.85 17.30 -3.30
CA ASP A 11 7.59 16.86 -3.88
C ASP A 11 7.87 16.32 -5.29
N LEU A 12 7.84 14.98 -5.43
CA LEU A 12 7.96 14.32 -6.73
C LEU A 12 6.56 14.12 -7.33
N GLY A 13 6.01 15.16 -7.94
CA GLY A 13 4.65 15.13 -8.48
C GLY A 13 4.54 14.47 -9.86
N THR A 14 3.34 14.02 -10.22
CA THR A 14 3.05 13.42 -11.54
C THR A 14 3.25 14.42 -12.69
N THR A 15 2.90 15.69 -12.46
CA THR A 15 2.94 16.75 -13.46
C THR A 15 4.01 17.78 -13.16
N ASN A 16 4.12 18.22 -11.91
CA ASN A 16 5.11 19.18 -11.46
C ASN A 16 5.80 18.65 -10.21
N SER A 17 7.07 18.97 -10.04
CA SER A 17 7.87 18.63 -8.87
C SER A 17 8.53 19.89 -8.29
N ALA A 18 8.80 19.86 -6.98
CA ALA A 18 9.43 20.98 -6.29
C ALA A 18 10.44 20.45 -5.25
N ILE A 19 11.42 21.28 -4.92
CA ILE A 19 12.38 21.02 -3.85
C ILE A 19 12.37 22.18 -2.86
N SER A 20 12.36 21.86 -1.58
CA SER A 20 12.46 22.83 -0.49
C SER A 20 13.57 22.41 0.47
N ARG A 21 14.20 23.40 1.15
CA ARG A 21 15.15 23.13 2.24
C ARG A 21 14.85 23.98 3.45
N MET A 22 15.31 23.50 4.59
CA MET A 22 15.30 24.32 5.81
C MET A 22 16.47 25.31 5.81
N GLU A 23 16.17 26.56 6.04
CA GLU A 23 17.17 27.61 6.21
C GLU A 23 16.77 28.55 7.37
N LYS A 24 17.59 28.55 8.42
CA LYS A 24 17.37 29.39 9.62
C LYS A 24 16.00 29.19 10.29
N GLY A 25 15.51 27.94 10.28
CA GLY A 25 14.22 27.59 10.87
C GLY A 25 13.00 27.85 9.95
N GLU A 26 13.18 28.27 8.71
CA GLU A 26 12.10 28.46 7.74
C GLU A 26 12.29 27.52 6.53
N PRO A 27 11.22 26.89 6.03
CA PRO A 27 11.31 26.12 4.80
C PRO A 27 11.34 27.06 3.59
N ILE A 28 12.33 26.91 2.73
CA ILE A 28 12.50 27.75 1.53
C ILE A 28 12.39 26.87 0.29
N VAL A 29 11.46 27.20 -0.62
CA VAL A 29 11.35 26.55 -1.91
C VAL A 29 12.52 27.03 -2.80
N ILE A 30 13.29 26.08 -3.31
CA ILE A 30 14.42 26.35 -4.19
C ILE A 30 13.90 26.64 -5.59
N LYS A 31 14.26 27.80 -6.12
CA LYS A 31 13.84 28.21 -7.47
C LYS A 31 14.53 27.39 -8.54
N THR A 32 13.78 27.08 -9.58
CA THR A 32 14.30 26.43 -10.79
C THR A 32 15.25 27.38 -11.56
N ASP A 33 15.92 26.87 -12.58
CA ASP A 33 16.74 27.65 -13.49
C ASP A 33 15.97 28.76 -14.25
N VAL A 34 14.65 28.67 -14.31
CA VAL A 34 13.75 29.70 -14.87
C VAL A 34 12.99 30.49 -13.80
N LEU A 35 13.49 30.46 -12.54
CA LEU A 35 12.98 31.20 -11.38
C LEU A 35 11.54 30.86 -10.96
N LYS A 36 11.06 29.66 -11.28
CA LYS A 36 9.77 29.13 -10.80
C LYS A 36 9.95 28.34 -9.51
N ASP A 37 8.84 28.17 -8.76
CA ASP A 37 8.79 27.35 -7.56
C ASP A 37 8.66 25.87 -7.86
N THR A 38 8.13 25.53 -9.02
CA THR A 38 7.91 24.15 -9.46
C THR A 38 8.49 23.92 -10.84
N MET A 39 8.89 22.69 -11.10
CA MET A 39 9.44 22.22 -12.37
C MET A 39 8.52 21.16 -12.97
N PRO A 40 8.15 21.22 -14.26
CA PRO A 40 7.42 20.12 -14.91
C PRO A 40 8.14 18.78 -14.77
N SER A 41 7.44 17.72 -14.37
CA SER A 41 7.95 16.33 -14.32
C SER A 41 7.98 15.76 -15.75
N CYS A 42 8.79 16.37 -16.61
CA CYS A 42 8.91 16.07 -18.02
C CYS A 42 10.39 15.82 -18.36
N ILE A 43 10.65 14.77 -19.14
CA ILE A 43 11.98 14.42 -19.64
C ILE A 43 11.98 14.45 -21.16
N SER A 44 13.05 14.96 -21.76
CA SER A 44 13.28 14.88 -23.20
C SER A 44 14.70 14.41 -23.50
N VAL A 45 14.86 13.63 -24.57
CA VAL A 45 16.15 13.17 -25.06
C VAL A 45 16.35 13.66 -26.48
N ASN A 46 17.40 14.47 -26.72
CA ASN A 46 17.65 14.99 -28.03
C ASN A 46 18.44 13.99 -28.92
N LYS A 47 18.56 14.28 -30.19
CA LYS A 47 19.29 13.44 -31.18
C LYS A 47 20.78 13.21 -30.85
N LYS A 48 21.38 14.01 -29.96
CA LYS A 48 22.77 13.83 -29.47
C LYS A 48 22.84 12.98 -28.20
N GLY A 49 21.69 12.45 -27.73
CA GLY A 49 21.61 11.64 -26.51
C GLY A 49 21.61 12.46 -25.22
N SER A 50 21.54 13.79 -25.31
CA SER A 50 21.47 14.62 -24.09
C SER A 50 20.07 14.60 -23.51
N ILE A 51 19.99 14.28 -22.21
CA ILE A 51 18.76 14.25 -21.43
C ILE A 51 18.49 15.64 -20.83
N LYS A 52 17.27 16.13 -20.93
CA LYS A 52 16.80 17.37 -20.32
C LYS A 52 15.55 17.08 -19.51
N ALA A 53 15.39 17.77 -18.39
CA ALA A 53 14.17 17.73 -17.57
C ALA A 53 13.55 19.14 -17.47
N GLY A 54 12.35 19.20 -16.93
CA GLY A 54 11.67 20.44 -16.59
C GLY A 54 11.14 21.23 -17.78
N ASP A 55 11.13 22.56 -17.68
CA ASP A 55 10.55 23.47 -18.66
C ASP A 55 11.11 23.27 -20.07
N SER A 56 12.42 23.02 -20.20
CA SER A 56 13.05 22.75 -21.51
C SER A 56 12.50 21.48 -22.16
N ALA A 57 12.31 20.41 -21.37
CA ALA A 57 11.73 19.16 -21.85
C ALA A 57 10.24 19.34 -22.21
N TYR A 58 9.51 20.06 -21.37
CA TYR A 58 8.08 20.33 -21.57
C TYR A 58 7.83 21.15 -22.85
N ASN A 59 8.64 22.17 -23.11
CA ASN A 59 8.58 22.93 -24.34
C ASN A 59 8.89 22.06 -25.57
N THR A 60 9.84 21.12 -25.45
CA THR A 60 10.13 20.16 -26.53
C THR A 60 8.91 19.26 -26.80
N MET A 61 8.27 18.75 -25.73
CA MET A 61 7.05 17.96 -25.84
C MET A 61 5.93 18.72 -26.56
N LYS A 62 5.66 19.99 -26.15
CA LYS A 62 4.67 20.84 -26.82
C LYS A 62 4.95 20.95 -28.32
N GLN A 63 6.20 21.16 -28.71
CA GLN A 63 6.58 21.25 -30.11
C GLN A 63 6.42 19.92 -30.87
N ASP A 64 6.76 18.78 -30.22
CA ASP A 64 6.60 17.45 -30.84
C ASP A 64 5.13 17.14 -31.09
N LYS A 65 4.24 17.43 -30.13
CA LYS A 65 2.79 17.24 -30.29
C LYS A 65 2.22 18.09 -31.42
N ARG A 66 2.63 19.35 -31.55
CA ARG A 66 2.21 20.24 -32.62
C ARG A 66 2.77 19.77 -33.97
N ARG A 67 4.00 19.24 -34.03
CA ARG A 67 4.56 18.70 -35.27
C ARG A 67 3.86 17.43 -35.77
N ALA A 68 3.30 16.64 -34.87
CA ALA A 68 2.54 15.42 -35.20
C ALA A 68 1.32 15.72 -36.09
N THR A 69 0.71 16.90 -35.99
CA THR A 69 -0.42 17.32 -36.83
C THR A 69 -0.03 17.50 -38.31
N LYS A 70 1.25 17.73 -38.62
CA LYS A 70 1.74 17.87 -40.01
C LYS A 70 1.75 16.55 -40.79
N SER A 71 1.86 15.45 -40.08
CA SER A 71 1.85 14.10 -40.69
C SER A 71 0.62 13.30 -40.29
N TRP A 72 -0.17 13.79 -39.37
CA TRP A 72 -1.30 13.11 -38.75
C TRP A 72 -0.97 11.71 -38.16
N HIS A 73 0.29 11.53 -37.77
CA HIS A 73 0.79 10.32 -37.13
C HIS A 73 1.51 10.66 -35.84
N LYS A 74 1.28 9.86 -34.80
CA LYS A 74 2.12 9.87 -33.60
C LYS A 74 3.50 9.35 -34.00
N GLY A 75 4.43 10.23 -34.32
CA GLY A 75 5.83 9.86 -34.47
C GLY A 75 6.42 9.34 -33.16
N ALA A 76 7.60 8.66 -33.26
CA ALA A 76 8.35 8.29 -32.07
C ALA A 76 8.72 9.56 -31.28
N SER A 77 8.06 9.79 -30.17
CA SER A 77 8.40 10.87 -29.25
C SER A 77 9.55 10.42 -28.35
N ASN A 78 10.55 11.28 -28.15
CA ASN A 78 11.58 11.09 -27.14
C ASN A 78 11.36 12.06 -25.96
N THR A 79 10.10 12.35 -25.67
CA THR A 79 9.65 13.17 -24.52
C THR A 79 8.69 12.36 -23.69
N TYR A 80 8.86 12.41 -22.37
CA TYR A 80 8.16 11.55 -21.42
C TYR A 80 7.54 12.40 -20.32
N VAL A 81 6.29 12.10 -19.99
CA VAL A 81 5.50 12.72 -18.91
C VAL A 81 4.68 11.65 -18.17
N GLU A 82 4.16 11.98 -17.00
CA GLU A 82 3.24 11.13 -16.22
C GLU A 82 3.79 9.74 -15.86
N PHE A 83 5.07 9.51 -15.96
CA PHE A 83 5.72 8.23 -15.66
C PHE A 83 5.64 7.84 -14.17
N LYS A 84 5.36 8.76 -13.24
CA LYS A 84 5.07 8.42 -11.84
C LYS A 84 3.87 7.48 -11.70
N ARG A 85 2.89 7.55 -12.62
CA ARG A 85 1.69 6.69 -12.61
C ARG A 85 1.99 5.23 -12.94
N THR A 86 3.12 4.96 -13.57
CA THR A 86 3.57 3.63 -13.97
C THR A 86 4.77 3.14 -13.15
N MET A 87 5.03 3.78 -11.99
CA MET A 87 6.02 3.29 -11.02
C MET A 87 5.68 1.85 -10.60
N ALA A 88 6.72 1.04 -10.48
CA ALA A 88 6.61 -0.38 -10.14
C ALA A 88 5.78 -1.21 -11.16
N THR A 89 5.75 -0.79 -12.43
CA THR A 89 5.16 -1.57 -13.52
C THR A 89 6.22 -1.95 -14.56
N ASP A 90 5.89 -2.88 -15.43
CA ASP A 90 6.74 -3.30 -16.56
C ASP A 90 6.73 -2.31 -17.75
N THR A 91 6.05 -1.16 -17.58
CA THR A 91 5.97 -0.14 -18.65
C THR A 91 7.36 0.33 -19.09
N LYS A 92 7.60 0.25 -20.38
CA LYS A 92 8.83 0.73 -21.01
C LYS A 92 8.56 1.95 -21.86
N TYR A 93 9.42 2.93 -21.71
CA TYR A 93 9.40 4.17 -22.47
C TYR A 93 10.49 4.14 -23.51
N SER A 94 10.11 3.80 -24.75
CA SER A 94 11.09 3.66 -25.85
C SER A 94 11.76 4.98 -26.18
N CYS A 95 13.07 4.97 -26.29
CA CYS A 95 13.89 6.10 -26.67
C CYS A 95 14.67 5.79 -27.96
N THR A 96 14.17 6.24 -29.09
CA THR A 96 14.82 6.04 -30.39
C THR A 96 16.15 6.79 -30.50
N ASN A 97 16.30 7.91 -29.81
CA ASN A 97 17.54 8.71 -29.83
C ASN A 97 18.70 8.04 -29.08
N LEU A 98 18.41 7.16 -28.10
CA LEU A 98 19.43 6.38 -27.36
C LEU A 98 19.42 4.90 -27.74
N ASN A 99 18.46 4.46 -28.55
CA ASN A 99 18.24 3.06 -28.93
C ASN A 99 18.14 2.16 -27.67
N ARG A 100 17.37 2.63 -26.68
CA ARG A 100 17.05 1.90 -25.46
C ARG A 100 15.71 2.34 -24.89
N ASP A 101 15.19 1.56 -23.96
CA ASP A 101 14.01 1.93 -23.18
C ASP A 101 14.42 2.51 -21.83
N PHE A 102 13.55 3.35 -21.28
CA PHE A 102 13.59 3.79 -19.90
C PHE A 102 12.51 3.11 -19.08
N SER A 103 12.77 2.89 -17.80
CA SER A 103 11.72 2.60 -16.82
C SER A 103 11.19 3.89 -16.19
N SER A 104 10.09 3.78 -15.45
CA SER A 104 9.52 4.91 -14.69
C SER A 104 10.49 5.42 -13.62
N GLU A 105 11.24 4.52 -12.98
CA GLU A 105 12.25 4.82 -11.98
C GLU A 105 13.41 5.61 -12.58
N GLU A 106 13.89 5.21 -13.75
CA GLU A 106 14.96 5.92 -14.46
C GLU A 106 14.54 7.35 -14.86
N LEU A 107 13.31 7.52 -15.37
CA LEU A 107 12.77 8.84 -15.71
C LEU A 107 12.58 9.72 -14.47
N SER A 108 12.06 9.14 -13.38
CA SER A 108 11.92 9.83 -12.10
C SER A 108 13.28 10.23 -11.51
N ALA A 109 14.29 9.39 -11.67
CA ALA A 109 15.65 9.70 -11.25
C ALA A 109 16.22 10.92 -11.99
N GLU A 110 15.93 11.10 -13.28
CA GLU A 110 16.36 12.29 -14.02
C GLU A 110 15.67 13.57 -13.53
N VAL A 111 14.40 13.50 -13.13
CA VAL A 111 13.71 14.61 -12.45
C VAL A 111 14.39 14.94 -11.14
N LEU A 112 14.65 13.93 -10.29
CA LEU A 112 15.31 14.08 -8.98
C LEU A 112 16.73 14.65 -9.12
N LYS A 113 17.53 14.20 -10.11
CA LYS A 113 18.86 14.75 -10.42
C LYS A 113 18.79 16.24 -10.77
N THR A 114 17.78 16.61 -11.54
CA THR A 114 17.60 18.00 -11.97
C THR A 114 17.19 18.87 -10.79
N LEU A 115 16.25 18.46 -9.96
CA LEU A 115 15.88 19.17 -8.73
C LEU A 115 17.08 19.33 -7.80
N LYS A 116 17.87 18.26 -7.63
CA LYS A 116 19.11 18.30 -6.83
C LYS A 116 20.11 19.32 -7.37
N SER A 117 20.19 19.49 -8.67
CA SER A 117 21.13 20.41 -9.31
C SER A 117 20.77 21.90 -9.12
N PHE A 118 19.55 22.24 -8.73
CA PHE A 118 19.16 23.61 -8.41
C PHE A 118 19.77 24.10 -7.09
N VAL A 119 20.20 23.20 -6.23
CA VAL A 119 21.00 23.53 -5.03
C VAL A 119 22.46 23.67 -5.45
N THR A 120 22.94 24.92 -5.54
CA THR A 120 24.30 25.24 -6.08
C THR A 120 25.29 25.63 -5.00
N ASP A 121 24.83 25.92 -3.80
CA ASP A 121 25.65 26.45 -2.67
C ASP A 121 26.18 25.35 -1.74
N GLU A 122 25.63 24.14 -1.80
CA GLU A 122 26.11 22.98 -1.04
C GLU A 122 25.84 21.66 -1.76
N THR A 123 26.44 20.59 -1.25
CA THR A 123 26.14 19.21 -1.69
C THR A 123 25.43 18.47 -0.55
N PHE A 124 24.37 17.74 -0.89
CA PHE A 124 23.61 16.93 0.07
C PHE A 124 23.34 15.53 -0.47
N GLY A 125 23.28 14.57 0.45
CA GLY A 125 23.08 13.16 0.13
C GLY A 125 21.82 12.53 0.71
N SER A 126 21.15 13.24 1.61
CA SER A 126 19.94 12.77 2.29
C SER A 126 18.75 13.64 1.89
N VAL A 127 17.55 13.03 1.74
CA VAL A 127 16.35 13.72 1.29
C VAL A 127 15.09 13.03 1.79
N VAL A 128 14.03 13.79 2.05
CA VAL A 128 12.66 13.29 2.17
C VAL A 128 11.96 13.47 0.83
N ILE A 129 11.38 12.43 0.29
CA ILE A 129 10.58 12.46 -0.96
C ILE A 129 9.13 12.11 -0.64
N THR A 130 8.19 12.89 -1.19
CA THR A 130 6.77 12.64 -0.93
C THR A 130 6.17 11.66 -1.92
N VAL A 131 5.21 10.90 -1.42
CA VAL A 131 4.45 9.89 -2.17
C VAL A 131 2.95 10.02 -1.85
N PRO A 132 2.05 9.70 -2.80
CA PRO A 132 0.62 9.63 -2.53
C PRO A 132 0.30 8.69 -1.35
N ALA A 133 -0.74 9.00 -0.58
CA ALA A 133 -1.15 8.17 0.56
C ALA A 133 -1.49 6.74 0.15
N LYS A 134 -2.05 6.54 -1.05
CA LYS A 134 -2.43 5.23 -1.60
C LYS A 134 -1.35 4.56 -2.45
N PHE A 135 -0.10 5.02 -2.41
CA PHE A 135 0.98 4.28 -3.06
C PHE A 135 1.16 2.91 -2.40
N THR A 136 1.23 1.90 -3.25
CA THR A 136 1.52 0.54 -2.81
C THR A 136 2.97 0.42 -2.34
N VAL A 137 3.27 -0.62 -1.59
CA VAL A 137 4.65 -0.92 -1.14
C VAL A 137 5.61 -0.95 -2.33
N ASN A 138 5.20 -1.58 -3.44
CA ASN A 138 6.02 -1.66 -4.64
C ASN A 138 6.30 -0.28 -5.26
N GLN A 139 5.30 0.61 -5.30
CA GLN A 139 5.47 1.98 -5.81
C GLN A 139 6.39 2.82 -4.91
N LYS A 140 6.30 2.64 -3.60
CA LYS A 140 7.21 3.28 -2.62
C LYS A 140 8.65 2.82 -2.81
N THR A 141 8.86 1.52 -2.96
CA THR A 141 10.18 0.94 -3.25
C THR A 141 10.73 1.46 -4.57
N ALA A 142 9.91 1.52 -5.63
CA ALA A 142 10.31 2.10 -6.91
C ALA A 142 10.72 3.58 -6.78
N THR A 143 10.05 4.34 -5.89
CA THR A 143 10.43 5.73 -5.60
C THR A 143 11.79 5.81 -4.89
N MET A 144 12.06 4.91 -3.96
CA MET A 144 13.39 4.84 -3.30
C MET A 144 14.50 4.43 -4.28
N GLU A 145 14.22 3.51 -5.20
CA GLU A 145 15.16 3.16 -6.26
C GLU A 145 15.45 4.35 -7.18
N ALA A 146 14.42 5.13 -7.56
CA ALA A 146 14.61 6.37 -8.31
C ALA A 146 15.51 7.36 -7.55
N ALA A 147 15.34 7.50 -6.23
CA ALA A 147 16.22 8.34 -5.40
C ALA A 147 17.68 7.85 -5.41
N LYS A 148 17.88 6.54 -5.29
CA LYS A 148 19.20 5.91 -5.37
C LYS A 148 19.85 6.12 -6.73
N LEU A 149 19.12 5.94 -7.85
CA LEU A 149 19.58 6.23 -9.21
C LEU A 149 19.89 7.72 -9.40
N ALA A 150 19.23 8.61 -8.66
CA ALA A 150 19.55 10.04 -8.63
C ALA A 150 20.78 10.37 -7.78
N GLY A 151 21.39 9.40 -7.13
CA GLY A 151 22.61 9.56 -6.33
C GLY A 151 22.36 10.14 -4.94
N PHE A 152 21.16 9.89 -4.35
CA PHE A 152 20.95 10.09 -2.93
C PHE A 152 21.51 8.90 -2.16
N LYS A 153 22.22 9.15 -1.06
CA LYS A 153 22.74 8.11 -0.15
C LYS A 153 21.66 7.61 0.79
N HIS A 154 20.76 8.52 1.17
CA HIS A 154 19.67 8.25 2.10
C HIS A 154 18.38 8.94 1.61
N CYS A 155 17.28 8.20 1.60
CA CYS A 155 15.96 8.70 1.25
C CYS A 155 14.94 8.19 2.26
N GLU A 156 14.16 9.10 2.84
CA GLU A 156 12.98 8.80 3.63
C GLU A 156 11.75 9.17 2.81
N LEU A 157 10.66 8.40 2.94
CA LEU A 157 9.40 8.67 2.27
C LEU A 157 8.39 9.28 3.22
N LEU A 158 7.63 10.26 2.73
CA LEU A 158 6.57 10.91 3.48
C LEU A 158 5.29 10.96 2.63
N GLN A 159 4.15 10.65 3.23
CA GLN A 159 2.87 10.75 2.51
C GLN A 159 2.51 12.22 2.22
N GLU A 160 2.09 12.53 0.98
CA GLU A 160 1.73 13.89 0.52
C GLU A 160 0.75 14.61 1.45
N PRO A 161 -0.37 13.99 1.93
CA PRO A 161 -1.28 14.66 2.84
C PRO A 161 -0.64 15.00 4.20
N ILE A 162 0.30 14.19 4.67
CA ILE A 162 1.05 14.46 5.90
C ILE A 162 1.96 15.67 5.68
N ALA A 163 2.69 15.68 4.56
CA ALA A 163 3.54 16.81 4.22
C ALA A 163 2.72 18.11 4.11
N ALA A 164 1.58 18.09 3.41
CA ALA A 164 0.70 19.24 3.32
C ALA A 164 0.23 19.71 4.70
N ALA A 165 -0.23 18.80 5.55
CA ALA A 165 -0.68 19.11 6.90
C ALA A 165 0.44 19.76 7.74
N MET A 166 1.68 19.30 7.62
CA MET A 166 2.83 19.93 8.30
C MET A 166 3.03 21.39 7.87
N ALA A 167 2.94 21.70 6.56
CA ALA A 167 3.08 23.05 6.09
C ALA A 167 2.04 24.01 6.72
N TYR A 168 0.81 23.54 6.88
CA TYR A 168 -0.28 24.31 7.48
C TYR A 168 -0.27 24.27 9.01
N GLY A 169 0.25 23.17 9.58
CA GLY A 169 0.20 22.90 11.03
C GLY A 169 1.18 23.72 11.84
N VAL A 170 2.34 24.07 11.30
CA VAL A 170 3.35 24.89 12.00
C VAL A 170 2.80 26.28 12.33
N THR A 171 1.89 26.79 11.48
CA THR A 171 1.29 28.12 11.68
C THR A 171 -0.08 28.10 12.37
N ALA A 172 -0.61 26.90 12.68
CA ALA A 172 -1.98 26.76 13.19
C ALA A 172 -2.03 26.93 14.72
N GLU A 173 -2.89 27.82 15.19
CA GLU A 173 -3.20 28.00 16.61
C GLU A 173 -4.08 26.86 17.19
N GLU A 174 -4.69 26.05 16.33
CA GLU A 174 -5.61 24.98 16.73
C GLU A 174 -4.86 23.73 17.22
N LYS A 175 -5.02 23.43 18.51
CA LYS A 175 -4.45 22.21 19.13
C LYS A 175 -5.36 20.97 19.01
N HIS A 176 -6.62 21.17 18.63
CA HIS A 176 -7.63 20.11 18.51
C HIS A 176 -8.54 20.35 17.31
N GLY A 177 -8.85 19.32 16.53
CA GLY A 177 -9.80 19.45 15.43
C GLY A 177 -9.74 18.30 14.44
N LEU A 178 -10.65 18.34 13.48
CA LEU A 178 -10.63 17.46 12.32
C LEU A 178 -10.23 18.25 11.10
N TRP A 179 -9.20 17.82 10.41
CA TRP A 179 -8.75 18.43 9.17
C TRP A 179 -9.00 17.50 7.98
N MET A 180 -9.17 18.10 6.82
CA MET A 180 -9.21 17.37 5.56
C MET A 180 -8.16 17.93 4.60
N VAL A 181 -7.38 17.08 3.97
CA VAL A 181 -6.52 17.42 2.84
C VAL A 181 -7.25 17.05 1.56
N PHE A 182 -7.36 17.99 0.64
CA PHE A 182 -7.91 17.84 -0.70
C PHE A 182 -6.77 18.06 -1.69
N ASP A 183 -6.20 16.97 -2.16
CA ASP A 183 -5.10 16.99 -3.14
C ASP A 183 -5.61 16.65 -4.54
N PHE A 184 -5.77 17.68 -5.36
CA PHE A 184 -6.15 17.53 -6.76
C PHE A 184 -4.93 17.80 -7.65
N GLY A 185 -4.16 16.75 -7.91
CA GLY A 185 -2.96 16.79 -8.72
C GLY A 185 -3.21 16.89 -10.22
N GLY A 186 -2.17 16.76 -11.01
CA GLY A 186 -2.28 16.78 -12.48
C GLY A 186 -2.92 15.53 -13.08
N GLY A 187 -2.84 14.37 -12.40
CA GLY A 187 -3.39 13.11 -12.90
C GLY A 187 -4.04 12.23 -11.85
N THR A 188 -3.92 12.59 -10.58
CA THR A 188 -4.49 11.85 -9.43
C THR A 188 -5.25 12.80 -8.53
N PHE A 189 -6.20 12.26 -7.81
CA PHE A 189 -6.93 12.92 -6.74
C PHE A 189 -6.82 12.09 -5.46
N ASP A 190 -6.45 12.73 -4.36
CA ASP A 190 -6.39 12.13 -3.02
C ASP A 190 -7.10 13.03 -2.00
N ALA A 191 -7.88 12.43 -1.12
CA ALA A 191 -8.47 13.08 0.04
C ALA A 191 -8.06 12.33 1.30
N ALA A 192 -7.66 13.06 2.35
CA ALA A 192 -7.27 12.48 3.62
C ALA A 192 -7.98 13.20 4.77
N LEU A 193 -8.44 12.44 5.77
CA LEU A 193 -8.93 12.96 7.03
C LEU A 193 -7.84 12.83 8.09
N LEU A 194 -7.60 13.94 8.80
CA LEU A 194 -6.64 14.02 9.89
C LEU A 194 -7.34 14.44 11.17
N LYS A 195 -6.92 13.87 12.28
CA LYS A 195 -7.26 14.29 13.62
C LYS A 195 -6.09 15.04 14.22
N VAL A 196 -6.36 16.17 14.81
CA VAL A 196 -5.38 16.95 15.59
C VAL A 196 -5.79 16.83 17.06
N GLU A 197 -4.93 16.27 17.90
CA GLU A 197 -5.10 16.14 19.35
C GLU A 197 -3.79 16.55 20.05
N ASP A 198 -3.88 17.51 20.97
CA ASP A 198 -2.74 18.07 21.71
C ASP A 198 -1.59 18.51 20.77
N GLY A 199 -1.94 19.02 19.59
CA GLY A 199 -0.99 19.39 18.56
C GLY A 199 -0.41 18.22 17.76
N ILE A 200 -0.80 16.98 18.00
CA ILE A 200 -0.38 15.81 17.23
C ILE A 200 -1.40 15.59 16.10
N MET A 201 -0.93 15.67 14.85
CA MET A 201 -1.73 15.39 13.66
C MET A 201 -1.57 13.93 13.25
N GLN A 202 -2.68 13.23 13.07
CA GLN A 202 -2.71 11.85 12.63
C GLN A 202 -3.72 11.65 11.49
N VAL A 203 -3.25 11.10 10.37
CA VAL A 203 -4.16 10.63 9.31
C VAL A 203 -4.88 9.38 9.81
N PHE A 204 -6.20 9.36 9.69
CA PHE A 204 -6.98 8.20 10.14
C PHE A 204 -7.82 7.56 9.04
N ASP A 205 -8.06 8.26 7.91
CA ASP A 205 -8.68 7.65 6.74
C ASP A 205 -8.36 8.43 5.46
N THR A 206 -8.29 7.72 4.33
CA THR A 206 -7.97 8.28 3.02
C THR A 206 -8.85 7.69 1.92
N GLU A 207 -9.16 8.49 0.89
CA GLU A 207 -9.86 8.06 -0.31
C GLU A 207 -9.28 8.78 -1.53
N GLY A 208 -9.35 8.19 -2.74
CA GLY A 208 -8.81 8.85 -3.91
C GLY A 208 -9.16 8.17 -5.22
N ASP A 209 -8.73 8.79 -6.33
CA ASP A 209 -8.87 8.27 -7.69
C ASP A 209 -7.57 8.54 -8.47
N ASN A 210 -6.87 7.48 -8.84
CA ASN A 210 -5.59 7.53 -9.56
C ASN A 210 -5.71 7.97 -11.02
N TYR A 211 -6.94 8.23 -11.51
CA TYR A 211 -7.23 8.63 -12.88
C TYR A 211 -8.00 9.95 -12.98
N LEU A 212 -8.17 10.67 -11.87
CA LEU A 212 -8.83 11.96 -11.78
C LEU A 212 -7.81 13.05 -11.48
N GLY A 213 -7.69 14.06 -12.35
CA GLY A 213 -6.73 15.13 -12.15
C GLY A 213 -6.83 16.22 -13.21
N GLY A 214 -5.91 17.19 -13.18
CA GLY A 214 -5.87 18.34 -14.07
C GLY A 214 -5.91 17.98 -15.57
N LYS A 215 -5.32 16.85 -15.97
CA LYS A 215 -5.37 16.33 -17.32
C LYS A 215 -6.81 16.10 -17.83
N ASN A 216 -7.67 15.57 -16.95
CA ASN A 216 -9.07 15.35 -17.30
C ASN A 216 -9.79 16.68 -17.57
N LEU A 217 -9.43 17.73 -16.82
CA LEU A 217 -9.95 19.09 -17.02
C LEU A 217 -9.48 19.67 -18.35
N ASP A 218 -8.20 19.49 -18.70
CA ASP A 218 -7.65 19.95 -19.97
C ASP A 218 -8.36 19.30 -21.16
N TYR A 219 -8.53 17.98 -21.13
CA TYR A 219 -9.24 17.27 -22.21
C TYR A 219 -10.74 17.56 -22.22
N ALA A 220 -11.37 17.88 -21.09
CA ALA A 220 -12.76 18.35 -21.07
C ALA A 220 -12.92 19.66 -21.86
N ILE A 221 -11.97 20.59 -21.71
CA ILE A 221 -11.95 21.83 -22.49
C ILE A 221 -11.73 21.54 -23.97
N VAL A 222 -10.75 20.68 -24.30
CA VAL A 222 -10.49 20.27 -25.69
C VAL A 222 -11.74 19.67 -26.32
N ASP A 223 -12.34 18.65 -25.67
CA ASP A 223 -13.42 17.86 -26.27
C ASP A 223 -14.74 18.64 -26.38
N ASN A 224 -15.03 19.54 -25.42
CA ASN A 224 -16.33 20.20 -25.33
C ASN A 224 -16.32 21.68 -25.82
N LEU A 225 -15.16 22.29 -25.94
CA LEU A 225 -15.05 23.68 -26.38
C LEU A 225 -14.20 23.84 -27.65
N LEU A 226 -12.97 23.28 -27.69
CA LEU A 226 -12.06 23.49 -28.81
C LEU A 226 -12.44 22.64 -30.03
N ILE A 227 -12.76 21.34 -29.87
CA ILE A 227 -13.17 20.50 -31.00
C ILE A 227 -14.47 21.02 -31.64
N PRO A 228 -15.53 21.38 -30.90
CA PRO A 228 -16.72 21.98 -31.49
C PRO A 228 -16.47 23.30 -32.25
N TYR A 229 -15.50 24.10 -31.78
CA TYR A 229 -15.06 25.29 -32.53
C TYR A 229 -14.44 24.89 -33.86
N LEU A 230 -13.53 23.88 -33.87
CA LEU A 230 -12.92 23.41 -35.12
C LEU A 230 -13.96 22.84 -36.10
N GLN A 231 -14.89 22.00 -35.62
CA GLN A 231 -15.95 21.42 -36.47
C GLN A 231 -16.85 22.47 -37.11
N LYS A 232 -17.01 23.63 -36.48
CA LYS A 232 -17.80 24.72 -37.01
C LYS A 232 -17.05 25.49 -38.11
N ASN A 233 -15.75 25.58 -38.04
CA ASN A 233 -14.95 26.50 -38.87
C ASN A 233 -14.09 25.76 -39.90
N TYR A 234 -13.82 24.45 -39.76
CA TYR A 234 -12.91 23.66 -40.56
C TYR A 234 -13.48 22.29 -40.93
N ALA A 235 -13.01 21.72 -42.05
CA ALA A 235 -13.38 20.39 -42.50
C ALA A 235 -12.53 19.31 -41.73
N VAL A 236 -12.88 18.99 -40.47
CA VAL A 236 -12.11 18.08 -39.60
C VAL A 236 -12.84 16.78 -39.23
N ASP A 237 -14.06 16.59 -39.76
CA ASP A 237 -14.94 15.47 -39.31
C ASP A 237 -14.34 14.08 -39.57
N SER A 238 -13.64 13.86 -40.70
CA SER A 238 -12.98 12.58 -40.95
C SER A 238 -11.78 12.36 -40.01
N TYR A 239 -11.08 13.41 -39.64
CA TYR A 239 -9.98 13.32 -38.66
C TYR A 239 -10.52 12.91 -37.28
N LEU A 240 -11.68 13.40 -36.90
CA LEU A 240 -12.32 13.06 -35.63
C LEU A 240 -12.91 11.63 -35.62
N GLN A 241 -13.15 11.03 -36.80
CA GLN A 241 -13.56 9.62 -36.93
C GLN A 241 -12.37 8.65 -36.91
N ASP A 242 -11.16 9.11 -37.27
CA ASP A 242 -9.94 8.33 -37.20
C ASP A 242 -9.35 8.44 -35.77
N PRO A 243 -9.23 7.33 -35.01
CA PRO A 243 -8.74 7.38 -33.62
C PRO A 243 -7.35 8.01 -33.46
N GLU A 244 -6.41 7.71 -34.40
CA GLU A 244 -5.04 8.23 -34.32
C GLU A 244 -5.01 9.74 -34.60
N LYS A 245 -5.66 10.19 -35.67
CA LYS A 245 -5.73 11.61 -36.02
C LYS A 245 -6.44 12.43 -34.96
N LYS A 246 -7.55 11.91 -34.41
CA LYS A 246 -8.29 12.52 -33.32
C LYS A 246 -7.38 12.73 -32.11
N GLU A 247 -6.61 11.70 -31.75
CA GLU A 247 -5.71 11.78 -30.60
C GLU A 247 -4.57 12.78 -30.85
N VAL A 248 -3.97 12.79 -32.07
CA VAL A 248 -2.97 13.77 -32.45
C VAL A 248 -3.50 15.21 -32.34
N LEU A 249 -4.70 15.48 -32.83
CA LEU A 249 -5.32 16.79 -32.74
C LEU A 249 -5.65 17.18 -31.28
N ARG A 250 -6.23 16.26 -30.50
CA ARG A 250 -6.50 16.48 -29.07
C ARG A 250 -5.23 16.81 -28.29
N ASP A 251 -4.17 16.06 -28.55
CA ASP A 251 -2.88 16.24 -27.89
C ASP A 251 -2.21 17.58 -28.25
N ALA A 252 -2.33 18.03 -29.49
CA ALA A 252 -1.85 19.34 -29.91
C ALA A 252 -2.63 20.49 -29.23
N MET A 253 -3.95 20.35 -29.12
CA MET A 253 -4.80 21.34 -28.47
C MET A 253 -4.72 21.34 -26.94
N LYS A 254 -4.33 20.22 -26.30
CA LYS A 254 -4.25 20.10 -24.83
C LYS A 254 -3.46 21.27 -24.22
N THR A 255 -2.37 21.68 -24.83
CA THR A 255 -1.52 22.74 -24.27
C THR A 255 -2.22 24.11 -24.24
N TYR A 256 -3.06 24.40 -25.23
CA TYR A 256 -3.89 25.61 -25.25
C TYR A 256 -4.98 25.54 -24.20
N ALA A 257 -5.61 24.39 -24.03
CA ALA A 257 -6.62 24.16 -23.01
C ALA A 257 -6.03 24.30 -21.59
N GLU A 258 -4.83 23.76 -21.35
CA GLU A 258 -4.13 23.87 -20.07
C GLU A 258 -3.77 25.33 -19.75
N ASP A 259 -3.22 26.07 -20.72
CA ASP A 259 -2.87 27.47 -20.57
C ASP A 259 -4.15 28.31 -20.28
N ALA A 260 -5.25 28.08 -21.03
CA ALA A 260 -6.54 28.73 -20.79
C ALA A 260 -7.13 28.40 -19.41
N LYS A 261 -7.15 27.12 -19.02
CA LYS A 261 -7.60 26.69 -17.67
C LYS A 261 -6.84 27.44 -16.56
N ASN A 262 -5.52 27.52 -16.70
CA ASN A 262 -4.66 28.19 -15.71
C ASN A 262 -4.98 29.70 -15.63
N GLN A 263 -5.12 30.38 -16.77
CA GLN A 263 -5.43 31.81 -16.81
C GLN A 263 -6.85 32.10 -16.29
N LEU A 264 -7.83 31.28 -16.67
CA LEU A 264 -9.23 31.44 -16.28
C LEU A 264 -9.50 31.08 -14.80
N SER A 265 -8.51 30.56 -14.10
CA SER A 265 -8.56 30.50 -12.63
C SER A 265 -8.46 31.88 -11.97
N PHE A 266 -7.96 32.89 -12.69
CA PHE A 266 -7.69 34.24 -12.18
C PHE A 266 -8.33 35.36 -13.02
N LYS A 267 -8.91 35.03 -14.17
CA LYS A 267 -9.54 35.99 -15.11
C LYS A 267 -10.91 35.49 -15.54
N ASP A 268 -11.76 36.44 -15.97
CA ASP A 268 -13.11 36.11 -16.45
C ASP A 268 -13.15 35.60 -17.88
N HIS A 269 -12.15 35.92 -18.71
CA HIS A 269 -12.02 35.49 -20.10
C HIS A 269 -10.55 35.35 -20.50
N GLU A 270 -10.28 34.55 -21.51
CA GLU A 270 -8.95 34.33 -22.12
C GLU A 270 -9.09 34.11 -23.62
N ASP A 271 -8.24 34.81 -24.37
CA ASP A 271 -8.14 34.65 -25.82
C ASP A 271 -7.19 33.50 -26.15
N ILE A 272 -7.67 32.51 -26.89
CA ILE A 272 -6.89 31.39 -27.36
C ILE A 272 -6.53 31.60 -28.82
N ILE A 273 -5.26 31.88 -29.08
CA ILE A 273 -4.72 32.08 -30.42
C ILE A 273 -3.62 31.05 -30.63
N SER A 274 -3.81 30.20 -31.66
CA SER A 274 -2.73 29.27 -32.08
C SER A 274 -1.72 29.98 -32.99
N ASN A 275 -0.48 29.46 -33.00
CA ASN A 275 0.45 29.91 -34.01
C ASN A 275 0.20 29.20 -35.32
N LEU A 276 0.53 29.86 -36.42
CA LEU A 276 0.46 29.31 -37.76
C LEU A 276 1.20 27.96 -37.85
N GLY A 277 0.53 26.92 -38.38
CA GLY A 277 1.09 25.57 -38.55
C GLY A 277 1.17 24.70 -37.29
N ASP A 278 0.62 25.16 -36.17
CA ASP A 278 0.62 24.36 -34.93
C ASP A 278 -0.39 23.19 -34.93
N LEU A 279 -1.48 23.35 -35.71
CA LEU A 279 -2.58 22.38 -35.72
C LEU A 279 -2.74 21.62 -37.06
N GLY A 280 -1.88 21.94 -38.04
CA GLY A 280 -1.89 21.32 -39.36
C GLY A 280 -2.95 21.90 -40.28
N GLU A 281 -3.29 21.19 -41.36
CA GLU A 281 -4.29 21.54 -42.36
C GLU A 281 -5.51 20.65 -42.24
N ASP A 282 -6.69 21.16 -42.56
CA ASP A 282 -7.91 20.39 -42.62
C ASP A 282 -8.01 19.54 -43.93
N GLU A 283 -9.16 18.89 -44.14
CA GLU A 283 -9.37 18.00 -45.30
C GLU A 283 -9.40 18.74 -46.64
N GLU A 284 -9.67 20.05 -46.63
CA GLU A 284 -9.68 20.91 -47.81
C GLU A 284 -8.34 21.63 -48.04
N GLY A 285 -7.39 21.43 -47.13
CA GLY A 285 -6.05 22.05 -47.17
C GLY A 285 -6.04 23.43 -46.58
N GLU A 286 -7.05 23.83 -45.83
CA GLU A 286 -7.06 25.08 -45.08
C GLU A 286 -6.32 24.87 -43.74
N GLU A 287 -5.45 25.83 -43.41
CA GLU A 287 -4.69 25.79 -42.15
C GLU A 287 -5.61 25.93 -40.95
N ILE A 288 -5.50 24.97 -40.00
CA ILE A 288 -6.33 24.95 -38.78
C ILE A 288 -5.74 25.93 -37.75
N GLU A 289 -6.54 26.93 -37.35
CA GLU A 289 -6.18 27.90 -36.33
C GLU A 289 -7.22 27.97 -35.22
N LEU A 290 -6.76 28.16 -33.98
CA LEU A 290 -7.60 28.60 -32.89
C LEU A 290 -7.54 30.14 -32.83
N ASP A 291 -8.66 30.77 -32.91
CA ASP A 291 -8.87 32.21 -32.67
C ASP A 291 -10.24 32.39 -32.06
N LEU A 292 -10.27 32.19 -30.72
CA LEU A 292 -11.51 32.25 -29.95
C LEU A 292 -11.27 32.75 -28.53
N THR A 293 -12.28 33.42 -27.98
CA THR A 293 -12.32 33.82 -26.57
C THR A 293 -13.11 32.80 -25.77
N LEU A 294 -12.51 32.22 -24.74
CA LEU A 294 -13.24 31.42 -23.75
C LEU A 294 -13.52 32.22 -22.50
N THR A 295 -14.73 32.09 -21.98
CA THR A 295 -15.10 32.67 -20.68
C THR A 295 -14.86 31.66 -19.56
N GLN A 296 -14.62 32.16 -18.34
CA GLN A 296 -14.52 31.37 -17.13
C GLN A 296 -15.75 30.47 -16.93
N ALA A 297 -16.97 31.01 -17.20
CA ALA A 297 -18.22 30.24 -17.07
C ALA A 297 -18.27 29.01 -18.00
N GLN A 298 -17.85 29.15 -19.28
CA GLN A 298 -17.81 28.03 -20.21
C GLN A 298 -16.86 26.94 -19.76
N VAL A 299 -15.67 27.34 -19.29
CA VAL A 299 -14.64 26.41 -18.81
C VAL A 299 -15.09 25.74 -17.50
N PHE A 300 -15.73 26.48 -16.60
CA PHE A 300 -16.26 25.92 -15.36
C PHE A 300 -17.36 24.90 -15.62
N ASP A 301 -18.23 25.13 -16.59
CA ASP A 301 -19.29 24.20 -16.94
C ASP A 301 -18.74 22.82 -17.38
N VAL A 302 -17.72 22.81 -18.22
CA VAL A 302 -17.12 21.56 -18.71
C VAL A 302 -16.22 20.88 -17.68
N MET A 303 -15.65 21.62 -16.71
CA MET A 303 -14.83 21.06 -15.62
C MET A 303 -15.68 20.54 -14.46
N HIS A 304 -16.90 21.05 -14.29
CA HIS A 304 -17.78 20.78 -13.15
C HIS A 304 -17.96 19.27 -12.87
N PRO A 305 -18.22 18.38 -13.86
CA PRO A 305 -18.43 16.97 -13.59
C PRO A 305 -17.22 16.28 -12.94
N TYR A 306 -16.01 16.69 -13.30
CA TYR A 306 -14.77 16.12 -12.75
C TYR A 306 -14.54 16.60 -11.31
N PHE A 307 -14.78 17.88 -11.04
CA PHE A 307 -14.72 18.40 -9.69
C PHE A 307 -15.82 17.83 -8.80
N GLN A 308 -17.03 17.63 -9.35
CA GLN A 308 -18.12 16.98 -8.60
C GLN A 308 -17.73 15.56 -8.17
N LYS A 309 -17.06 14.80 -9.04
CA LYS A 309 -16.56 13.47 -8.69
C LYS A 309 -15.60 13.51 -7.50
N ALA A 310 -14.68 14.48 -7.47
CA ALA A 310 -13.75 14.64 -6.35
C ALA A 310 -14.49 15.05 -5.06
N VAL A 311 -15.45 15.97 -5.17
CA VAL A 311 -16.31 16.39 -4.03
C VAL A 311 -17.11 15.20 -3.49
N ASP A 312 -17.66 14.36 -4.37
CA ASP A 312 -18.42 13.17 -3.96
C ASP A 312 -17.53 12.14 -3.25
N ILE A 313 -16.27 11.97 -3.67
CA ILE A 313 -15.29 11.16 -2.94
C ILE A 313 -15.08 11.71 -1.52
N CYS A 314 -14.90 13.03 -1.36
CA CYS A 314 -14.79 13.65 -0.03
C CYS A 314 -16.03 13.42 0.82
N LYS A 315 -17.24 13.60 0.25
CA LYS A 315 -18.51 13.35 0.95
C LYS A 315 -18.65 11.91 1.41
N ASN A 316 -18.23 10.94 0.59
CA ASN A 316 -18.24 9.54 0.95
C ASN A 316 -17.25 9.25 2.07
N LEU A 317 -16.04 9.84 2.02
CA LEU A 317 -15.03 9.73 3.06
C LEU A 317 -15.56 10.26 4.41
N VAL A 318 -16.18 11.42 4.42
CA VAL A 318 -16.79 12.02 5.60
C VAL A 318 -17.94 11.15 6.15
N LYS A 319 -18.83 10.71 5.25
CA LYS A 319 -20.00 9.90 5.61
C LYS A 319 -19.62 8.54 6.21
N ARG A 320 -18.66 7.83 5.64
CA ARG A 320 -18.25 6.51 6.17
C ARG A 320 -17.60 6.59 7.56
N ASN A 321 -17.03 7.76 7.89
CA ASN A 321 -16.47 8.01 9.21
C ASN A 321 -17.48 8.63 10.20
N ASN A 322 -18.77 8.76 9.81
CA ASN A 322 -19.83 9.37 10.61
C ASN A 322 -19.49 10.81 11.04
N ILE A 323 -18.81 11.57 10.19
CA ILE A 323 -18.44 12.97 10.40
C ILE A 323 -19.44 13.86 9.67
N ASP A 324 -19.84 14.95 10.30
CA ASP A 324 -20.54 16.07 9.64
C ASP A 324 -19.52 17.08 9.11
N GLY A 325 -19.77 17.66 7.94
CA GLY A 325 -18.85 18.65 7.35
C GLY A 325 -18.57 19.85 8.24
N SER A 326 -19.50 20.22 9.15
CA SER A 326 -19.30 21.29 10.14
C SER A 326 -18.26 20.95 11.21
N GLN A 327 -17.93 19.66 11.40
CA GLN A 327 -16.91 19.19 12.34
C GLN A 327 -15.50 19.30 11.76
N ILE A 328 -15.37 19.48 10.43
CA ILE A 328 -14.09 19.72 9.79
C ILE A 328 -13.69 21.17 10.08
N SER A 329 -12.70 21.36 10.94
CA SER A 329 -12.22 22.68 11.34
C SER A 329 -11.36 23.35 10.26
N LYS A 330 -10.72 22.54 9.39
CA LYS A 330 -9.86 23.03 8.31
C LYS A 330 -9.86 22.08 7.11
N LEU A 331 -10.06 22.60 5.89
CA LEU A 331 -9.85 21.90 4.63
C LEU A 331 -8.67 22.53 3.91
N ILE A 332 -7.62 21.77 3.74
CA ILE A 332 -6.33 22.14 3.13
C ILE A 332 -6.36 21.80 1.65
N LEU A 333 -5.95 22.76 0.81
CA LEU A 333 -5.88 22.60 -0.64
C LEU A 333 -4.45 22.29 -1.10
N VAL A 334 -4.34 21.29 -1.96
CA VAL A 334 -3.08 20.88 -2.61
C VAL A 334 -3.31 20.70 -4.11
N GLY A 335 -2.30 21.03 -4.91
CA GLY A 335 -2.30 20.87 -6.35
C GLY A 335 -2.86 22.08 -7.13
N GLY A 336 -2.33 22.32 -8.32
CA GLY A 336 -2.62 23.48 -9.17
C GLY A 336 -4.11 23.69 -9.50
N PRO A 337 -4.89 22.66 -9.85
CA PRO A 337 -6.32 22.82 -10.13
C PRO A 337 -7.14 23.40 -8.97
N THR A 338 -6.65 23.33 -7.73
CA THR A 338 -7.33 23.91 -6.56
C THR A 338 -7.27 25.45 -6.50
N HIS A 339 -6.52 26.08 -7.39
CA HIS A 339 -6.62 27.54 -7.59
C HIS A 339 -7.95 27.94 -8.21
N SER A 340 -8.64 27.03 -8.92
CA SER A 340 -9.93 27.33 -9.54
C SER A 340 -10.98 27.77 -8.52
N PRO A 341 -11.61 28.93 -8.70
CA PRO A 341 -12.71 29.38 -7.83
C PRO A 341 -13.89 28.40 -7.78
N LEU A 342 -14.14 27.67 -8.88
CA LEU A 342 -15.21 26.70 -8.96
C LEU A 342 -15.07 25.61 -7.89
N ILE A 343 -13.93 24.93 -7.82
CA ILE A 343 -13.75 23.85 -6.82
C ILE A 343 -13.77 24.40 -5.40
N ARG A 344 -13.20 25.59 -5.16
CA ARG A 344 -13.22 26.22 -3.84
C ARG A 344 -14.65 26.52 -3.39
N GLN A 345 -15.51 26.99 -4.30
CA GLN A 345 -16.91 27.20 -4.01
C GLN A 345 -17.64 25.86 -3.75
N MET A 346 -17.46 24.87 -4.60
CA MET A 346 -18.09 23.55 -4.44
C MET A 346 -17.72 22.90 -3.10
N LEU A 347 -16.46 23.00 -2.67
CA LEU A 347 -15.99 22.48 -1.39
C LEU A 347 -16.64 23.22 -0.22
N LYS A 348 -16.75 24.56 -0.29
CA LYS A 348 -17.42 25.38 0.74
C LYS A 348 -18.89 25.06 0.88
N GLU A 349 -19.58 24.81 -0.23
CA GLU A 349 -21.02 24.55 -0.25
C GLU A 349 -21.36 23.09 0.09
N GLN A 350 -20.53 22.12 -0.30
CA GLN A 350 -20.89 20.72 -0.28
C GLN A 350 -20.11 19.86 0.73
N VAL A 351 -18.95 20.32 1.21
CA VAL A 351 -18.08 19.55 2.13
C VAL A 351 -17.95 20.28 3.47
N THR A 352 -17.33 21.47 3.50
CA THR A 352 -17.16 22.28 4.71
C THR A 352 -16.93 23.73 4.34
N PRO A 353 -17.49 24.71 5.11
CA PRO A 353 -17.21 26.13 4.88
C PRO A 353 -15.74 26.53 5.18
N ASN A 354 -14.99 25.70 5.90
CA ASN A 354 -13.68 25.99 6.47
C ASN A 354 -12.54 25.67 5.49
N VAL A 355 -12.61 26.16 4.25
CA VAL A 355 -11.57 25.97 3.24
C VAL A 355 -10.43 26.95 3.48
N ASP A 356 -9.24 26.45 3.79
CA ASP A 356 -8.03 27.25 4.02
C ASP A 356 -7.29 27.48 2.69
N THR A 357 -6.94 28.74 2.45
CA THR A 357 -6.20 29.18 1.24
C THR A 357 -4.96 30.01 1.62
N SER A 358 -4.46 29.88 2.83
CA SER A 358 -3.35 30.69 3.37
C SER A 358 -1.98 30.32 2.78
N ILE A 359 -1.83 29.08 2.31
CA ILE A 359 -0.60 28.55 1.72
C ILE A 359 -0.82 28.26 0.23
N ASP A 360 0.22 28.44 -0.57
CA ASP A 360 0.18 28.11 -1.98
C ASP A 360 0.07 26.58 -2.16
N PRO A 361 -1.02 26.07 -2.74
CA PRO A 361 -1.23 24.65 -2.95
C PRO A 361 -0.19 23.96 -3.84
N MET A 362 0.58 24.73 -4.63
CA MET A 362 1.63 24.18 -5.49
C MET A 362 2.93 23.84 -4.75
N THR A 363 3.15 24.44 -3.56
CA THR A 363 4.42 24.29 -2.81
C THR A 363 4.22 23.71 -1.42
N ALA A 364 2.98 23.59 -0.97
CA ALA A 364 2.64 23.10 0.38
C ALA A 364 3.30 21.77 0.71
N VAL A 365 3.26 20.81 -0.22
CA VAL A 365 3.83 19.47 -0.03
C VAL A 365 5.36 19.51 0.09
N ALA A 366 6.06 20.23 -0.78
CA ALA A 366 7.52 20.36 -0.71
C ALA A 366 7.98 21.10 0.56
N THR A 367 7.24 22.14 0.96
CA THR A 367 7.46 22.90 2.18
C THR A 367 7.33 22.01 3.41
N GLY A 368 6.24 21.26 3.51
CA GLY A 368 6.01 20.32 4.62
C GLY A 368 7.00 19.17 4.66
N ALA A 369 7.43 18.69 3.49
CA ALA A 369 8.48 17.67 3.40
C ALA A 369 9.82 18.17 3.94
N ALA A 370 10.18 19.45 3.70
CA ALA A 370 11.39 20.03 4.27
C ALA A 370 11.27 20.23 5.80
N LEU A 371 10.09 20.64 6.29
CA LEU A 371 9.82 20.70 7.73
C LEU A 371 9.99 19.33 8.38
N TYR A 372 9.40 18.28 7.79
CA TYR A 372 9.60 16.91 8.29
C TYR A 372 11.07 16.48 8.22
N ALA A 373 11.77 16.78 7.13
CA ALA A 373 13.17 16.47 6.96
C ALA A 373 14.06 17.10 8.04
N SER A 374 13.69 18.25 8.58
CA SER A 374 14.44 18.91 9.66
C SER A 374 14.31 18.20 11.02
N THR A 375 13.32 17.32 11.17
CA THR A 375 13.16 16.49 12.37
C THR A 375 13.96 15.19 12.31
N MET A 376 14.42 14.80 11.10
CA MET A 376 15.08 13.51 10.85
C MET A 376 16.59 13.64 10.81
N ASP A 377 17.28 12.71 11.47
CA ASP A 377 18.74 12.68 11.43
C ASP A 377 19.25 12.18 10.09
N ALA A 378 20.23 12.87 9.53
CA ALA A 378 20.96 12.35 8.38
C ALA A 378 21.81 11.14 8.81
N LYS A 379 21.82 10.08 8.02
CA LYS A 379 22.73 8.93 8.27
C LYS A 379 24.16 9.35 7.96
N ILE A 380 24.83 9.88 8.97
CA ILE A 380 26.24 10.32 8.92
C ILE A 380 27.11 9.19 9.46
N THR A 381 28.14 8.81 8.70
CA THR A 381 29.16 7.85 9.14
C THR A 381 30.35 8.58 9.80
N ASP A 382 31.12 7.89 10.62
CA ASP A 382 32.34 8.47 11.22
C ASP A 382 33.33 9.02 10.18
N GLU A 383 33.28 8.50 8.95
CA GLU A 383 34.09 8.97 7.81
C GLU A 383 33.67 10.37 7.32
N ASP A 384 32.39 10.74 7.54
CA ASP A 384 31.83 12.04 7.13
C ASP A 384 32.16 13.14 8.14
N ILE A 385 32.65 12.80 9.36
CA ILE A 385 33.00 13.72 10.43
C ILE A 385 34.49 14.01 10.34
N GLN A 386 34.83 15.30 10.30
CA GLN A 386 36.27 15.72 10.24
C GLN A 386 37.04 15.28 11.47
N VAL A 387 38.24 14.80 11.26
CA VAL A 387 39.14 14.42 12.38
C VAL A 387 39.40 15.61 13.30
N GLY A 388 39.23 15.40 14.62
CA GLY A 388 39.38 16.45 15.63
C GLY A 388 38.07 17.19 15.97
N THR A 389 36.94 16.79 15.40
CA THR A 389 35.63 17.30 15.80
C THR A 389 35.21 16.71 17.15
N ILE A 390 34.74 17.55 18.06
CA ILE A 390 34.20 17.14 19.37
C ILE A 390 32.81 16.54 19.14
N LYS A 391 32.63 15.28 19.52
CA LYS A 391 31.35 14.62 19.44
C LYS A 391 30.57 14.84 20.74
N LEU A 392 29.34 15.34 20.58
CA LEU A 392 28.41 15.57 21.66
C LEU A 392 27.23 14.61 21.49
N ASP A 393 26.79 14.00 22.57
CA ASP A 393 25.52 13.30 22.64
C ASP A 393 24.47 14.32 23.11
N VAL A 394 23.57 14.68 22.19
CA VAL A 394 22.52 15.69 22.39
C VAL A 394 21.16 15.01 22.25
N ASN A 395 20.44 14.91 23.36
CA ASN A 395 19.14 14.26 23.38
C ASN A 395 18.02 15.29 23.51
N TYR A 396 17.10 15.32 22.55
CA TYR A 396 15.97 16.25 22.55
C TYR A 396 14.82 15.75 21.66
N GLU A 397 13.61 16.20 21.97
CA GLU A 397 12.49 15.99 21.08
C GLU A 397 12.53 17.02 19.94
N SER A 398 12.52 16.53 18.69
CA SER A 398 12.60 17.42 17.52
C SER A 398 11.33 18.23 17.28
N THR A 399 10.28 17.98 18.07
CA THR A 399 8.96 18.62 17.94
C THR A 399 8.31 18.74 19.31
N THR A 400 7.67 19.88 19.58
CA THR A 400 7.01 20.12 20.87
C THR A 400 5.88 21.16 20.75
N VAL A 401 4.90 21.08 21.65
CA VAL A 401 3.88 22.11 21.84
C VAL A 401 4.27 23.13 22.93
N GLU A 402 5.32 22.84 23.69
CA GLU A 402 5.82 23.68 24.76
C GLU A 402 6.66 24.85 24.22
N MET A 403 6.71 25.93 24.99
CA MET A 403 7.52 27.12 24.65
C MET A 403 8.96 27.05 25.18
N THR A 404 9.23 26.07 26.02
CA THR A 404 10.56 25.86 26.64
C THR A 404 10.87 24.37 26.61
N GLU A 405 12.09 24.05 26.17
CA GLU A 405 12.59 22.66 26.15
C GLU A 405 13.91 22.55 26.95
N TYR A 406 14.14 21.35 27.44
CA TYR A 406 15.33 20.99 28.23
C TYR A 406 16.14 19.95 27.50
N ILE A 407 17.34 20.32 27.06
CA ILE A 407 18.18 19.53 26.16
C ILE A 407 19.38 18.96 26.98
N PRO A 408 19.37 17.66 27.34
CA PRO A 408 20.55 17.00 27.88
C PRO A 408 21.66 16.94 26.83
N VAL A 409 22.85 17.39 27.23
CA VAL A 409 24.06 17.37 26.41
C VAL A 409 25.19 16.75 27.21
N ARG A 410 25.94 15.81 26.62
CA ARG A 410 27.14 15.22 27.25
C ARG A 410 28.22 14.96 26.21
N LEU A 411 29.46 14.86 26.68
CA LEU A 411 30.59 14.40 25.87
C LEU A 411 30.47 12.88 25.60
N THR A 412 30.78 12.48 24.37
CA THR A 412 30.87 11.05 24.05
C THR A 412 32.15 10.46 24.69
N ALA A 413 32.15 9.14 24.96
CA ALA A 413 33.24 8.45 25.64
C ALA A 413 34.59 8.47 24.89
N ASP A 414 34.57 8.71 23.59
CA ASP A 414 35.71 8.82 22.68
C ASP A 414 36.23 10.25 22.55
N SER A 415 35.68 11.22 23.30
CA SER A 415 36.11 12.62 23.26
C SER A 415 37.57 12.76 23.71
N PRO A 416 38.39 13.53 22.98
CA PRO A 416 39.78 13.80 23.37
C PRO A 416 39.90 14.74 24.54
N LEU A 417 38.82 15.42 24.94
CA LEU A 417 38.78 16.36 26.06
C LEU A 417 37.87 15.83 27.18
N SER A 418 38.26 16.08 28.43
CA SER A 418 37.45 15.68 29.59
C SER A 418 36.28 16.60 29.86
N LYS A 419 36.35 17.85 29.37
CA LYS A 419 35.29 18.84 29.47
C LYS A 419 35.38 19.89 28.36
N VAL A 420 34.25 20.47 28.00
CA VAL A 420 34.11 21.59 27.06
C VAL A 420 33.04 22.54 27.53
N PHE A 421 32.93 23.73 26.92
CA PHE A 421 31.77 24.62 27.12
C PHE A 421 30.92 24.58 25.89
N VAL A 422 29.61 24.34 26.05
CA VAL A 422 28.63 24.30 24.96
C VAL A 422 27.69 25.50 25.08
N GLU A 423 27.38 26.13 23.96
CA GLU A 423 26.45 27.23 23.84
C GLU A 423 25.49 26.95 22.65
N LEU A 424 24.18 27.02 22.90
CA LEU A 424 23.14 26.96 21.86
C LEU A 424 22.73 28.37 21.51
N VAL A 425 22.85 28.75 20.23
CA VAL A 425 22.47 30.07 19.72
C VAL A 425 21.40 29.89 18.67
N ARG A 426 20.21 30.48 18.88
CA ARG A 426 19.12 30.37 17.92
C ARG A 426 19.50 31.03 16.59
N GLY A 427 19.06 30.48 15.46
CA GLY A 427 19.46 30.87 14.11
C GLY A 427 19.22 32.36 13.78
N ASP A 428 18.24 33.01 14.42
CA ASP A 428 18.00 34.46 14.35
C ASP A 428 19.00 35.29 15.16
N LYS A 429 19.84 34.64 15.97
CA LYS A 429 20.83 35.25 16.91
C LYS A 429 20.22 36.13 18.00
N ALA A 430 18.90 36.09 18.20
CA ALA A 430 18.22 36.87 19.21
C ALA A 430 18.20 36.19 20.59
N TRP A 431 18.65 34.94 20.65
CA TRP A 431 18.67 34.16 21.89
C TRP A 431 19.89 33.23 21.96
N SER A 432 20.43 33.03 23.16
CA SER A 432 21.53 32.11 23.50
C SER A 432 21.28 31.48 24.85
N SER A 433 21.65 30.22 25.03
CA SER A 433 21.66 29.51 26.31
C SER A 433 22.76 30.03 27.26
N GLY A 434 23.72 30.82 26.74
CA GLY A 434 25.00 31.04 27.40
C GLY A 434 25.87 29.79 27.35
N LYS A 435 27.10 29.90 27.88
CA LYS A 435 28.09 28.80 27.89
C LYS A 435 27.91 27.94 29.12
N VAL A 436 27.66 26.66 28.93
CA VAL A 436 27.50 25.65 29.99
C VAL A 436 28.66 24.66 29.91
N GLU A 437 29.26 24.31 31.05
CA GLU A 437 30.35 23.33 31.15
C GLU A 437 29.77 21.92 30.97
N ILE A 438 30.27 21.16 30.00
CA ILE A 438 29.81 19.82 29.67
C ILE A 438 30.97 18.82 29.79
N ASP A 439 30.74 17.75 30.53
CA ASP A 439 31.66 16.60 30.64
C ASP A 439 30.96 15.29 30.21
N SER A 440 31.53 14.15 30.60
CA SER A 440 30.94 12.83 30.30
C SER A 440 29.66 12.53 31.08
N ASN A 441 29.39 13.24 32.21
CA ASN A 441 28.12 13.11 32.95
C ASN A 441 27.01 13.94 32.28
N GLY A 442 27.42 15.01 31.58
CA GLY A 442 26.55 15.93 30.90
C GLY A 442 25.89 16.98 31.79
N ASP A 443 25.18 17.89 31.17
CA ASP A 443 24.30 18.88 31.81
C ASP A 443 23.10 19.15 30.91
N VAL A 444 22.13 19.90 31.40
CA VAL A 444 20.87 20.21 30.69
C VAL A 444 20.83 21.67 30.30
N LEU A 445 20.68 21.94 29.02
CA LEU A 445 20.49 23.28 28.49
C LEU A 445 19.01 23.58 28.31
N GLU A 446 18.52 24.66 28.93
CA GLU A 446 17.17 25.17 28.72
C GLU A 446 17.15 26.03 27.46
N VAL A 447 16.17 25.81 26.57
CA VAL A 447 15.98 26.60 25.34
C VAL A 447 14.58 27.19 25.25
N ASN A 448 14.49 28.45 24.83
CA ASN A 448 13.23 29.15 24.61
C ASN A 448 12.90 29.16 23.11
N LEU A 449 11.68 28.68 22.77
CA LEU A 449 11.22 28.51 21.41
C LEU A 449 10.35 29.70 20.96
N LEU A 450 10.35 29.97 19.67
CA LEU A 450 9.39 30.85 19.02
C LEU A 450 8.14 30.04 18.66
N GLU A 451 6.99 30.56 18.98
CA GLU A 451 5.68 29.94 18.73
C GLU A 451 5.40 29.77 17.24
N GLY A 452 4.90 28.59 16.87
CA GLY A 452 4.50 28.25 15.50
C GLY A 452 5.64 28.22 14.50
N LYS A 453 6.87 27.91 14.95
CA LYS A 453 8.06 27.93 14.10
C LYS A 453 8.99 26.74 14.33
N ALA A 454 9.76 26.43 13.30
CA ALA A 454 10.94 25.62 13.47
C ALA A 454 12.07 26.46 14.05
N ASN A 455 12.53 26.10 15.24
CA ASN A 455 13.60 26.78 15.97
C ASN A 455 14.91 26.05 15.73
N SER A 456 15.75 26.58 14.85
CA SER A 456 17.09 26.08 14.62
C SER A 456 18.09 26.70 15.60
N PHE A 457 18.92 25.89 16.23
CA PHE A 457 19.96 26.31 17.14
C PHE A 457 21.32 25.86 16.64
N ASN A 458 22.27 26.81 16.46
CA ASN A 458 23.66 26.48 16.21
C ASN A 458 24.31 26.02 17.52
N VAL A 459 25.02 24.92 17.46
CA VAL A 459 25.78 24.35 18.61
C VAL A 459 27.20 24.84 18.51
N PHE A 460 27.62 25.62 19.48
CA PHE A 460 29.00 26.06 19.61
C PHE A 460 29.68 25.33 20.76
N CYS A 461 30.92 24.87 20.50
CA CYS A 461 31.77 24.22 21.49
C CYS A 461 33.02 25.04 21.68
N TYR A 462 33.44 25.20 22.93
CA TYR A 462 34.64 25.98 23.29
C TYR A 462 35.56 25.19 24.24
N ASP A 463 36.87 25.47 24.15
CA ASP A 463 37.83 25.01 25.13
C ASP A 463 37.80 25.87 26.41
N ASP A 464 38.64 25.53 27.40
CA ASP A 464 38.81 26.26 28.68
C ASP A 464 39.36 27.68 28.51
N LYS A 465 39.94 28.01 27.34
CA LYS A 465 40.43 29.33 26.97
C LYS A 465 39.44 30.16 26.17
N GLY A 466 38.30 29.59 25.86
CA GLY A 466 37.25 30.25 25.08
C GLY A 466 37.45 30.19 23.56
N ASN A 467 38.38 29.39 23.04
CA ASN A 467 38.52 29.17 21.61
C ASN A 467 37.44 28.23 21.12
N THR A 468 36.84 28.52 19.95
CA THR A 468 35.81 27.67 19.33
C THR A 468 36.45 26.39 18.80
N LEU A 469 35.80 25.26 19.12
CA LEU A 469 36.15 23.94 18.65
C LEU A 469 35.10 23.46 17.65
N PRO A 470 35.49 22.73 16.60
CA PRO A 470 34.49 22.07 15.73
C PRO A 470 33.76 21.00 16.54
N CYS A 471 32.43 20.97 16.48
CA CYS A 471 31.61 19.99 17.20
C CYS A 471 30.59 19.35 16.27
N PHE A 472 30.12 18.21 16.68
CA PHE A 472 29.02 17.47 16.05
C PHE A 472 28.07 16.94 17.14
N PRO A 473 26.74 17.17 17.02
CA PRO A 473 26.08 17.96 15.96
C PRO A 473 26.44 19.44 16.02
N SER A 474 26.44 20.12 14.88
CA SER A 474 26.68 21.55 14.78
C SER A 474 25.42 22.42 14.78
N GLU A 475 24.29 21.79 14.64
CA GLU A 475 22.96 22.41 14.59
C GLU A 475 21.93 21.41 15.11
N ILE A 476 20.92 21.89 15.84
CA ILE A 476 19.70 21.14 16.19
C ILE A 476 18.47 21.97 15.82
N THR A 477 17.37 21.30 15.48
CA THR A 477 16.12 21.97 15.14
C THR A 477 14.98 21.39 15.96
N ILE A 478 14.18 22.27 16.58
CA ILE A 478 12.97 21.94 17.34
C ILE A 478 11.80 22.69 16.72
N ILE A 479 10.80 21.98 16.21
CA ILE A 479 9.56 22.57 15.72
C ILE A 479 8.63 22.79 16.90
N GLN A 480 8.28 24.05 17.16
CA GLN A 480 7.22 24.40 18.11
C GLN A 480 5.91 24.56 17.33
N GLY A 481 4.93 23.74 17.63
CA GLY A 481 3.63 23.75 16.94
C GLY A 481 3.01 22.36 16.87
N SER A 482 2.04 22.19 15.99
CA SER A 482 1.42 20.89 15.76
C SER A 482 2.37 19.94 15.04
N VAL A 483 2.44 18.73 15.54
CA VAL A 483 3.36 17.68 15.10
C VAL A 483 2.58 16.61 14.35
N VAL A 484 3.16 16.02 13.33
CA VAL A 484 2.58 14.84 12.71
C VAL A 484 2.98 13.61 13.51
N GLY A 485 2.00 12.86 13.97
CA GLY A 485 2.19 11.53 14.52
C GLY A 485 2.73 10.54 13.49
N ALA A 486 3.06 9.35 13.94
CA ALA A 486 3.52 8.29 13.06
C ALA A 486 2.58 8.08 11.86
N ALA A 487 3.14 7.93 10.66
CA ALA A 487 2.35 7.65 9.46
C ALA A 487 1.55 6.35 9.64
N PRO A 488 0.25 6.33 9.29
CA PRO A 488 -0.53 5.11 9.37
C PRO A 488 -0.25 4.19 8.18
N LEU A 489 -0.38 2.88 8.39
CA LEU A 489 -0.42 1.90 7.30
C LEU A 489 -1.58 2.20 6.35
N PRO A 490 -1.35 2.35 5.04
CA PRO A 490 -2.42 2.66 4.08
C PRO A 490 -3.30 1.45 3.75
N TYR A 491 -2.81 0.23 3.98
CA TYR A 491 -3.46 -1.03 3.66
C TYR A 491 -3.32 -2.04 4.81
N ASN A 492 -4.24 -3.00 4.85
CA ASN A 492 -4.06 -4.22 5.63
C ASN A 492 -3.04 -5.11 4.93
N ILE A 493 -2.08 -5.66 5.68
CA ILE A 493 -1.03 -6.52 5.14
C ILE A 493 -1.19 -7.92 5.70
N GLY A 494 -1.04 -8.91 4.82
CA GLY A 494 -1.14 -10.32 5.18
C GLY A 494 -0.38 -11.20 4.19
N ILE A 495 -0.53 -12.50 4.35
CA ILE A 495 0.11 -13.52 3.52
C ILE A 495 -0.94 -14.42 2.86
N ALA A 496 -0.54 -15.10 1.78
CA ALA A 496 -1.35 -16.21 1.27
C ALA A 496 -0.95 -17.51 1.94
N THR A 497 -1.95 -18.26 2.40
CA THR A 497 -1.79 -19.62 2.94
C THR A 497 -2.62 -20.60 2.12
N TRP A 498 -2.11 -21.83 1.93
CA TRP A 498 -2.85 -22.84 1.19
C TRP A 498 -4.05 -23.33 1.99
N ASN A 499 -5.20 -23.37 1.35
CA ASN A 499 -6.43 -23.94 1.91
C ASN A 499 -6.77 -25.25 1.18
N GLU A 500 -6.74 -26.37 1.89
CA GLU A 500 -6.95 -27.72 1.34
C GLU A 500 -8.36 -27.91 0.77
N ASP A 501 -9.38 -27.39 1.45
CA ASP A 501 -10.77 -27.53 1.03
C ASP A 501 -11.04 -26.77 -0.27
N LYS A 502 -10.48 -25.57 -0.37
CA LYS A 502 -10.65 -24.69 -1.53
C LYS A 502 -9.60 -24.93 -2.62
N ARG A 503 -8.54 -25.71 -2.34
CA ARG A 503 -7.39 -25.99 -3.22
C ARG A 503 -6.75 -24.74 -3.83
N ARG A 504 -6.65 -23.69 -3.05
CA ARG A 504 -6.09 -22.39 -3.48
C ARG A 504 -5.46 -21.61 -2.32
N GLY A 505 -4.65 -20.62 -2.66
CA GLY A 505 -4.10 -19.69 -1.69
C GLY A 505 -5.20 -18.74 -1.19
N VAL A 506 -5.39 -18.67 0.12
CA VAL A 506 -6.33 -17.73 0.75
C VAL A 506 -5.57 -16.69 1.57
N PHE A 507 -6.11 -15.47 1.59
CA PHE A 507 -5.53 -14.38 2.36
C PHE A 507 -5.70 -14.63 3.87
N ARG A 508 -4.60 -14.45 4.62
CA ARG A 508 -4.58 -14.39 6.08
C ARG A 508 -3.91 -13.11 6.55
N MET A 509 -4.63 -12.37 7.37
CA MET A 509 -4.16 -11.11 7.93
C MET A 509 -2.98 -11.29 8.88
N ALA A 510 -1.94 -10.47 8.74
CA ALA A 510 -0.91 -10.34 9.76
C ALA A 510 -1.44 -9.44 10.89
N LYS A 511 -1.88 -10.05 11.99
CA LYS A 511 -2.47 -9.33 13.14
C LYS A 511 -1.46 -8.34 13.71
N GLY A 512 -1.79 -7.06 13.71
CA GLY A 512 -0.94 -5.94 14.06
C GLY A 512 -0.58 -5.04 12.88
N LEU A 513 -0.85 -5.49 11.62
CA LEU A 513 -0.67 -4.71 10.40
C LEU A 513 -2.01 -4.37 9.73
N GLU A 514 -3.00 -4.03 10.54
CA GLU A 514 -4.27 -3.48 10.07
C GLU A 514 -4.08 -2.08 9.50
N LYS A 515 -4.86 -1.74 8.49
CA LYS A 515 -4.97 -0.38 7.94
C LYS A 515 -5.15 0.64 9.06
N ASN A 516 -4.51 1.78 8.93
CA ASN A 516 -4.49 2.88 9.90
C ASN A 516 -3.69 2.61 11.19
N LYS A 517 -2.96 1.51 11.31
CA LYS A 517 -2.00 1.33 12.41
C LYS A 517 -0.82 2.29 12.26
N PRO A 518 -0.37 2.95 13.34
CA PRO A 518 0.80 3.81 13.28
C PRO A 518 2.09 3.01 13.04
N LEU A 519 2.98 3.55 12.24
CA LEU A 519 4.30 2.97 11.95
C LEU A 519 5.36 3.48 12.95
N PRO A 520 6.37 2.69 13.33
CA PRO A 520 6.60 1.30 12.89
C PRO A 520 5.59 0.32 13.50
N ALA A 521 5.25 -0.73 12.75
CA ALA A 521 4.26 -1.71 13.16
C ALA A 521 4.78 -3.15 12.96
N THR A 522 4.28 -4.07 13.76
CA THR A 522 4.61 -5.49 13.66
C THR A 522 3.35 -6.31 13.62
N GLY A 523 3.25 -7.22 12.68
CA GLY A 523 2.14 -8.15 12.56
C GLY A 523 2.59 -9.59 12.55
N VAL A 524 1.73 -10.48 13.03
CA VAL A 524 2.05 -11.90 13.21
C VAL A 524 0.98 -12.77 12.56
N VAL A 525 1.41 -13.85 11.93
CA VAL A 525 0.56 -14.95 11.46
C VAL A 525 1.09 -16.25 12.07
N ASN A 526 0.33 -16.82 13.00
CA ASN A 526 0.73 -18.01 13.75
C ASN A 526 0.07 -19.27 13.19
N ASP A 527 0.50 -20.42 13.70
CA ASP A 527 -0.06 -21.74 13.45
C ASP A 527 -0.03 -22.13 11.96
N LEU A 528 1.00 -21.72 11.25
CA LEU A 528 1.24 -22.15 9.88
C LEU A 528 2.00 -23.49 9.85
N LYS A 529 1.98 -24.13 8.69
CA LYS A 529 2.75 -25.37 8.44
C LYS A 529 3.58 -25.22 7.16
N THR A 530 4.79 -25.74 7.20
CA THR A 530 5.65 -25.78 6.03
C THR A 530 5.07 -26.70 4.95
N SER A 531 5.01 -26.22 3.71
CA SER A 531 4.57 -27.01 2.55
C SER A 531 5.63 -27.99 2.04
N ASN A 532 6.89 -27.73 2.33
CA ASN A 532 8.04 -28.49 1.88
C ASN A 532 9.06 -28.65 3.02
N GLN A 533 9.94 -29.64 2.91
CA GLN A 533 11.12 -29.73 3.77
C GLN A 533 12.20 -28.74 3.31
N LEU A 534 13.02 -28.25 4.24
CA LEU A 534 14.23 -27.47 3.97
C LEU A 534 15.44 -28.23 4.52
N ARG A 535 16.30 -28.72 3.65
CA ARG A 535 17.55 -29.39 4.02
C ARG A 535 18.71 -28.39 4.02
N PRO A 536 19.48 -28.28 5.10
CA PRO A 536 20.61 -27.37 5.19
C PRO A 536 21.56 -27.46 4.00
N GLY A 537 21.91 -26.30 3.42
CA GLY A 537 22.83 -26.18 2.29
C GLY A 537 22.27 -26.64 0.94
N LEU A 538 20.96 -26.80 0.80
CA LEU A 538 20.28 -27.11 -0.45
C LEU A 538 19.38 -25.97 -0.94
N GLU A 539 19.90 -25.10 -1.79
CA GLU A 539 19.18 -23.96 -2.39
C GLU A 539 17.90 -24.40 -3.14
N SER A 540 17.86 -25.65 -3.65
CA SER A 540 16.68 -26.18 -4.35
C SER A 540 15.49 -26.46 -3.44
N ASP A 541 15.69 -26.59 -2.13
CA ASP A 541 14.60 -26.74 -1.17
C ASP A 541 14.10 -25.32 -0.81
N MET A 542 12.85 -25.01 -1.14
CA MET A 542 12.30 -23.65 -1.03
C MET A 542 10.96 -23.65 -0.31
N LEU A 543 10.78 -22.64 0.53
CA LEU A 543 9.50 -22.23 1.11
C LEU A 543 9.21 -20.81 0.64
N THR A 544 8.10 -20.62 -0.07
CA THR A 544 7.69 -19.30 -0.56
C THR A 544 6.54 -18.77 0.29
N ILE A 545 6.68 -17.53 0.77
CA ILE A 545 5.67 -16.82 1.55
C ILE A 545 5.22 -15.60 0.75
N PRO A 546 4.07 -15.68 0.06
CA PRO A 546 3.55 -14.57 -0.72
C PRO A 546 2.87 -13.54 0.19
N ILE A 547 3.24 -12.26 0.06
CA ILE A 547 2.71 -11.15 0.83
C ILE A 547 1.70 -10.38 -0.04
N TYR A 548 0.57 -10.03 0.55
CA TYR A 548 -0.51 -9.29 -0.09
C TYR A 548 -0.92 -8.08 0.72
N GLN A 549 -1.45 -7.05 0.03
CA GLN A 549 -2.08 -5.89 0.64
C GLN A 549 -3.55 -5.79 0.24
N VAL A 550 -4.39 -5.32 1.15
CA VAL A 550 -5.85 -5.30 1.02
C VAL A 550 -6.43 -4.02 1.65
N ASP A 551 -7.37 -3.37 0.97
CA ASP A 551 -8.05 -2.18 1.48
C ASP A 551 -9.03 -2.49 2.62
N ASP A 552 -9.90 -3.49 2.42
CA ASP A 552 -10.90 -3.93 3.41
C ASP A 552 -10.64 -5.38 3.81
N PHE A 553 -10.21 -5.55 5.06
CA PHE A 553 -9.88 -6.86 5.58
C PHE A 553 -11.11 -7.67 6.03
N THR A 554 -12.21 -7.03 6.44
CA THR A 554 -13.41 -7.72 6.94
C THR A 554 -14.02 -8.66 5.91
N GLU A 555 -13.82 -8.33 4.64
CA GLU A 555 -14.23 -9.16 3.53
C GLU A 555 -13.10 -10.04 2.95
N ALA A 556 -11.85 -9.87 3.36
CA ALA A 556 -10.68 -10.49 2.73
C ALA A 556 -10.23 -11.79 3.40
N GLU A 557 -10.36 -11.92 4.71
CA GLU A 557 -9.91 -13.07 5.47
C GLU A 557 -10.53 -14.37 4.95
N GLY A 558 -9.67 -15.35 4.58
CA GLY A 558 -10.11 -16.65 4.04
C GLY A 558 -10.62 -16.65 2.61
N LYS A 559 -10.66 -15.50 1.91
CA LYS A 559 -10.94 -15.41 0.47
C LYS A 559 -9.69 -15.64 -0.36
N SER A 560 -9.86 -15.88 -1.66
CA SER A 560 -8.73 -16.05 -2.56
C SER A 560 -7.75 -14.88 -2.51
N ALA A 561 -6.47 -15.18 -2.33
CA ALA A 561 -5.41 -14.18 -2.32
C ALA A 561 -5.27 -13.47 -3.68
N SER A 562 -5.63 -14.14 -4.80
CA SER A 562 -5.58 -13.58 -6.16
C SER A 562 -6.52 -12.39 -6.39
N LEU A 563 -7.50 -12.18 -5.48
CA LEU A 563 -8.39 -11.02 -5.50
C LEU A 563 -7.68 -9.72 -5.11
N TYR A 564 -6.52 -9.81 -4.48
CA TYR A 564 -5.83 -8.70 -3.82
C TYR A 564 -4.50 -8.40 -4.48
N GLU A 565 -3.89 -7.31 -4.09
CA GLU A 565 -2.63 -6.88 -4.66
C GLU A 565 -1.47 -7.64 -4.01
N HIS A 566 -0.73 -8.37 -4.83
CA HIS A 566 0.49 -9.05 -4.44
C HIS A 566 1.62 -8.05 -4.23
N VAL A 567 2.30 -8.11 -3.09
CA VAL A 567 3.41 -7.19 -2.75
C VAL A 567 4.75 -7.81 -3.11
N ALA A 568 5.02 -9.01 -2.61
CA ALA A 568 6.28 -9.72 -2.82
C ALA A 568 6.16 -11.20 -2.46
N ASP A 569 7.06 -12.01 -3.03
CA ASP A 569 7.31 -13.37 -2.58
C ASP A 569 8.61 -13.41 -1.77
N VAL A 570 8.54 -13.83 -0.52
CA VAL A 570 9.73 -14.09 0.29
C VAL A 570 10.07 -15.57 0.18
N VAL A 571 11.27 -15.85 -0.31
CA VAL A 571 11.77 -17.22 -0.48
C VAL A 571 12.80 -17.54 0.59
N ILE A 572 12.55 -18.59 1.35
CA ILE A 572 13.49 -19.21 2.28
C ILE A 572 13.98 -20.50 1.64
N THR A 573 15.28 -20.69 1.61
CA THR A 573 15.92 -21.86 1.01
C THR A 573 16.63 -22.71 2.06
N GLY A 574 17.09 -23.88 1.67
CA GLY A 574 17.92 -24.70 2.56
C GLY A 574 19.24 -24.06 2.96
N ASP A 575 19.72 -23.04 2.23
CA ASP A 575 20.91 -22.25 2.61
C ASP A 575 20.67 -21.30 3.77
N ASP A 576 19.41 -21.01 4.08
CA ASP A 576 19.03 -20.10 5.16
C ASP A 576 18.83 -20.80 6.50
N VAL A 577 18.92 -22.11 6.55
CA VAL A 577 18.70 -22.92 7.74
C VAL A 577 19.89 -23.82 8.04
N ASP A 578 20.24 -23.93 9.33
CA ASP A 578 21.34 -24.80 9.79
C ASP A 578 20.87 -26.22 10.19
N THR A 579 19.56 -26.40 10.34
CA THR A 579 18.94 -27.66 10.77
C THR A 579 17.85 -28.08 9.80
N LEU A 580 17.61 -29.39 9.67
CA LEU A 580 16.55 -29.92 8.84
C LEU A 580 15.17 -29.47 9.34
N ILE A 581 14.45 -28.75 8.51
CA ILE A 581 13.03 -28.45 8.70
C ILE A 581 12.21 -29.46 7.92
N THR A 582 11.40 -30.23 8.59
CA THR A 582 10.56 -31.24 7.92
C THR A 582 9.29 -30.59 7.36
N GLU A 583 8.71 -31.19 6.34
CA GLU A 583 7.37 -30.84 5.86
C GLU A 583 6.34 -30.95 7.00
N ASN A 584 5.33 -30.07 6.99
CA ASN A 584 4.32 -29.91 8.03
C ASN A 584 4.85 -29.46 9.41
N SER A 585 6.07 -28.93 9.50
CA SER A 585 6.59 -28.30 10.71
C SER A 585 5.81 -27.01 11.01
N LEU A 586 5.49 -26.78 12.29
CA LEU A 586 4.83 -25.56 12.73
C LEU A 586 5.77 -24.36 12.57
N VAL A 587 5.23 -23.27 12.05
CA VAL A 587 5.97 -22.05 11.77
C VAL A 587 5.12 -20.82 12.06
N ASP A 588 5.73 -19.82 12.70
CA ASP A 588 5.16 -18.49 12.91
C ASP A 588 5.87 -17.47 12.03
N VAL A 589 5.11 -16.59 11.43
CA VAL A 589 5.61 -15.54 10.52
C VAL A 589 5.36 -14.19 11.14
N THR A 590 6.42 -13.40 11.34
CA THR A 590 6.36 -12.02 11.81
C THR A 590 6.76 -11.07 10.69
N LEU A 591 5.91 -10.11 10.39
CA LEU A 591 6.16 -9.02 9.44
C LEU A 591 6.42 -7.74 10.25
N LYS A 592 7.57 -7.11 10.05
CA LYS A 592 7.93 -5.81 10.66
C LYS A 592 7.93 -4.75 9.57
N VAL A 593 7.24 -3.65 9.81
CA VAL A 593 7.15 -2.50 8.88
C VAL A 593 7.69 -1.29 9.61
N ASP A 594 8.73 -0.66 9.06
CA ASP A 594 9.34 0.53 9.64
C ASP A 594 8.57 1.82 9.31
N SER A 595 9.07 2.97 9.78
CA SER A 595 8.46 4.29 9.54
C SER A 595 8.44 4.71 8.07
N SER A 596 9.31 4.14 7.25
CA SER A 596 9.35 4.34 5.79
C SER A 596 8.59 3.26 5.01
N GLU A 597 7.84 2.41 5.72
CA GLU A 597 7.09 1.27 5.18
C GLU A 597 7.98 0.20 4.52
N GLN A 598 9.27 0.14 4.88
CA GLN A 598 10.13 -0.99 4.52
C GLN A 598 9.74 -2.21 5.35
N MET A 599 9.67 -3.36 4.70
CA MET A 599 9.23 -4.60 5.34
C MET A 599 10.38 -5.57 5.56
N LYS A 600 10.37 -6.20 6.74
CA LYS A 600 11.19 -7.37 7.06
C LYS A 600 10.31 -8.52 7.46
N LEU A 601 10.65 -9.70 6.98
CA LEU A 601 10.00 -10.95 7.36
C LEU A 601 10.92 -11.72 8.32
N GLU A 602 10.35 -12.20 9.40
CA GLU A 602 10.99 -13.11 10.34
C GLU A 602 10.15 -14.38 10.40
N VAL A 603 10.77 -15.52 10.17
CA VAL A 603 10.10 -16.83 10.15
C VAL A 603 10.71 -17.69 11.23
N HIS A 604 9.89 -18.05 12.21
CA HIS A 604 10.31 -18.88 13.34
C HIS A 604 9.78 -20.30 13.19
N PHE A 605 10.68 -21.27 13.08
CA PHE A 605 10.37 -22.70 13.00
C PHE A 605 10.34 -23.29 14.42
N LEU A 606 9.13 -23.55 14.94
CA LEU A 606 8.93 -23.97 16.33
C LEU A 606 9.60 -25.31 16.68
N SER A 607 9.69 -26.22 15.70
CA SER A 607 10.25 -27.58 15.92
C SER A 607 11.76 -27.59 16.18
N THR A 608 12.49 -26.63 15.65
CA THR A 608 13.96 -26.52 15.73
C THR A 608 14.42 -25.29 16.47
N ASP A 609 13.50 -24.43 16.92
CA ASP A 609 13.78 -23.11 17.53
C ASP A 609 14.69 -22.24 16.66
N THR A 610 14.50 -22.33 15.33
CA THR A 610 15.30 -21.63 14.34
C THR A 610 14.53 -20.43 13.81
N THR A 611 15.17 -19.26 13.75
CA THR A 611 14.58 -18.04 13.19
C THR A 611 15.38 -17.60 11.96
N VAL A 612 14.69 -17.34 10.86
CA VAL A 612 15.25 -16.79 9.62
C VAL A 612 14.68 -15.41 9.39
N GLU A 613 15.57 -14.40 9.24
CA GLU A 613 15.19 -13.04 8.87
C GLU A 613 15.48 -12.81 7.39
N LYS A 614 14.52 -12.18 6.69
CA LYS A 614 14.67 -11.73 5.31
C LYS A 614 14.17 -10.29 5.18
N GLU A 615 14.97 -9.43 4.60
CA GLU A 615 14.47 -8.16 4.09
C GLU A 615 13.68 -8.42 2.82
N LEU A 616 12.54 -7.74 2.68
CA LEU A 616 11.83 -7.77 1.40
C LEU A 616 12.69 -7.04 0.38
N ASP A 617 13.47 -7.81 -0.36
CA ASP A 617 14.26 -7.26 -1.47
C ASP A 617 13.35 -7.04 -2.68
N THR A 618 12.63 -5.91 -2.64
CA THR A 618 11.83 -5.43 -3.75
C THR A 618 12.72 -4.96 -4.93
N ASN A 619 14.05 -4.94 -4.76
CA ASN A 619 15.02 -4.53 -5.79
C ASN A 619 15.45 -5.67 -6.74
N LYS A 620 15.12 -6.91 -6.45
CA LYS A 620 15.37 -7.97 -7.44
C LYS A 620 14.41 -7.77 -8.61
N LYS A 621 14.96 -7.65 -9.81
CA LYS A 621 14.26 -7.59 -11.11
C LYS A 621 13.20 -8.69 -11.36
N HIS A 622 13.00 -9.59 -10.39
CA HIS A 622 12.00 -10.66 -10.40
C HIS A 622 10.70 -10.32 -9.68
N THR A 623 10.61 -9.15 -9.03
CA THR A 623 9.38 -8.67 -8.37
C THR A 623 8.69 -7.53 -9.11
N MET A 624 9.11 -7.20 -10.32
CA MET A 624 8.21 -6.50 -11.22
C MET A 624 7.06 -7.45 -11.51
N LEU A 625 5.91 -7.19 -10.91
CA LEU A 625 4.67 -7.91 -11.17
C LEU A 625 4.47 -7.96 -12.68
N ASP A 626 4.83 -9.10 -13.27
CA ASP A 626 4.38 -9.40 -14.62
C ASP A 626 2.86 -9.58 -14.53
N ALA A 627 2.11 -8.51 -14.81
CA ALA A 627 0.65 -8.56 -14.85
C ALA A 627 0.17 -9.74 -15.70
N SER A 628 0.98 -10.20 -16.66
CA SER A 628 0.71 -11.40 -17.46
C SER A 628 0.73 -12.67 -16.62
N ALA A 629 1.61 -12.81 -15.64
CA ALA A 629 1.65 -13.97 -14.73
C ALA A 629 0.43 -13.97 -13.81
N GLU A 630 0.05 -12.80 -13.25
CA GLU A 630 -1.16 -12.67 -12.43
C GLU A 630 -2.44 -12.91 -13.24
N ILE A 631 -2.54 -12.35 -14.44
CA ILE A 631 -3.64 -12.59 -15.35
C ILE A 631 -3.75 -14.09 -15.63
N LYS A 632 -2.67 -14.77 -15.99
CA LYS A 632 -2.67 -16.21 -16.24
C LYS A 632 -3.10 -17.01 -15.02
N LYS A 633 -2.57 -16.66 -13.82
CA LYS A 633 -2.96 -17.30 -12.56
C LYS A 633 -4.44 -17.09 -12.25
N GLY A 634 -4.93 -15.86 -12.40
CA GLY A 634 -6.34 -15.53 -12.19
C GLY A 634 -7.28 -16.23 -13.17
N PHE A 635 -6.91 -16.39 -14.45
CA PHE A 635 -7.67 -17.17 -15.42
C PHE A 635 -7.78 -18.64 -15.02
N THR A 636 -6.64 -19.26 -14.66
CA THR A 636 -6.63 -20.67 -14.19
C THR A 636 -7.53 -20.85 -12.97
N GLU A 637 -7.43 -19.94 -12.01
CA GLU A 637 -8.27 -19.96 -10.81
C GLU A 637 -9.76 -19.76 -11.13
N ALA A 638 -10.10 -18.86 -12.04
CA ALA A 638 -11.48 -18.66 -12.47
C ALA A 638 -12.04 -19.90 -13.19
N GLU A 639 -11.27 -20.52 -14.09
CA GLU A 639 -11.68 -21.75 -14.79
C GLU A 639 -11.92 -22.90 -13.81
N ASP A 640 -11.00 -23.14 -12.88
CA ASP A 640 -11.10 -24.21 -11.88
C ASP A 640 -12.28 -23.99 -10.93
N SER A 641 -12.49 -22.75 -10.50
CA SER A 641 -13.61 -22.38 -9.62
C SER A 641 -14.97 -22.50 -10.33
N ILE A 642 -15.08 -22.02 -11.58
CA ILE A 642 -16.28 -22.18 -12.39
C ILE A 642 -16.60 -23.66 -12.63
N LYS A 643 -15.57 -24.49 -12.85
CA LYS A 643 -15.74 -25.92 -13.00
C LYS A 643 -16.26 -26.55 -11.71
N THR A 644 -15.70 -26.23 -10.57
CA THR A 644 -16.14 -26.73 -9.24
C THR A 644 -17.59 -26.36 -8.95
N LEU A 645 -17.99 -25.11 -9.24
CA LEU A 645 -19.38 -24.68 -9.12
C LEU A 645 -20.31 -25.43 -10.08
N SER A 646 -19.90 -25.64 -11.32
CA SER A 646 -20.65 -26.43 -12.31
C SER A 646 -20.83 -27.88 -11.88
N ASP A 647 -19.78 -28.51 -11.36
CA ASP A 647 -19.81 -29.88 -10.84
C ASP A 647 -20.74 -30.01 -9.62
N SER A 648 -20.93 -28.93 -8.89
CA SER A 648 -21.90 -28.80 -7.80
C SER A 648 -23.34 -28.47 -8.26
N GLY A 649 -23.61 -28.47 -9.55
CA GLY A 649 -24.95 -28.29 -10.13
C GLY A 649 -25.42 -26.83 -10.26
N ILE A 650 -24.53 -25.86 -10.11
CA ILE A 650 -24.85 -24.44 -10.20
C ILE A 650 -24.80 -24.00 -11.65
N ASN A 651 -25.74 -23.15 -12.05
CA ASN A 651 -25.67 -22.52 -13.37
C ASN A 651 -24.55 -21.46 -13.39
N VAL A 652 -23.54 -21.73 -14.21
CA VAL A 652 -22.34 -20.88 -14.38
C VAL A 652 -22.19 -20.33 -15.80
N ASP A 653 -23.23 -20.40 -16.62
CA ASP A 653 -23.15 -20.04 -18.04
C ASP A 653 -22.77 -18.56 -18.23
N SER A 654 -23.34 -17.66 -17.42
CA SER A 654 -23.00 -16.22 -17.45
C SER A 654 -21.55 -15.95 -17.06
N LEU A 655 -21.00 -16.72 -16.11
CA LEU A 655 -19.58 -16.57 -15.69
C LEU A 655 -18.63 -17.07 -16.78
N LYS A 656 -19.00 -18.15 -17.49
CA LYS A 656 -18.23 -18.66 -18.64
C LYS A 656 -18.22 -17.66 -19.79
N GLU A 657 -19.37 -17.04 -20.09
CA GLU A 657 -19.47 -16.01 -21.13
C GLU A 657 -18.64 -14.77 -20.74
N GLU A 658 -18.71 -14.34 -19.49
CA GLU A 658 -17.94 -13.21 -19.00
C GLU A 658 -16.43 -13.51 -19.05
N LEU A 659 -15.98 -14.69 -18.60
CA LEU A 659 -14.57 -15.10 -18.69
C LEU A 659 -14.08 -15.14 -20.14
N ALA A 660 -14.89 -15.68 -21.05
CA ALA A 660 -14.55 -15.71 -22.47
C ALA A 660 -14.50 -14.32 -23.13
N SER A 661 -15.20 -13.33 -22.57
CA SER A 661 -15.18 -11.96 -23.07
C SER A 661 -13.91 -11.17 -22.66
N ILE A 662 -13.20 -11.64 -21.65
CA ILE A 662 -11.96 -10.99 -21.16
C ILE A 662 -10.84 -11.35 -22.15
N ARG A 663 -10.33 -10.33 -22.87
CA ARG A 663 -9.27 -10.52 -23.87
C ARG A 663 -7.89 -10.58 -23.23
N THR A 664 -7.09 -11.56 -23.64
CA THR A 664 -5.73 -11.82 -23.08
C THR A 664 -4.59 -11.37 -23.99
N ASP A 665 -4.87 -10.91 -25.21
CA ASP A 665 -3.89 -10.74 -26.27
C ASP A 665 -3.22 -9.36 -26.28
N ASN A 666 -3.42 -8.55 -25.24
CA ASN A 666 -2.95 -7.17 -25.21
C ASN A 666 -1.51 -7.06 -24.70
N GLU A 667 -0.63 -6.43 -25.50
CA GLU A 667 0.76 -6.15 -25.16
C GLU A 667 0.94 -4.88 -24.30
N ASN A 668 -0.12 -4.06 -24.15
CA ASN A 668 -0.05 -2.76 -23.48
C ASN A 668 -0.38 -2.91 -21.98
N THR A 669 0.47 -2.38 -21.11
CA THR A 669 0.37 -2.47 -19.64
C THR A 669 -0.91 -1.87 -19.07
N THR A 670 -1.45 -0.80 -19.66
CA THR A 670 -2.72 -0.20 -19.22
C THR A 670 -3.88 -1.15 -19.48
N GLU A 671 -3.90 -1.79 -20.63
CA GLU A 671 -4.90 -2.78 -21.02
C GLU A 671 -4.78 -4.05 -20.17
N LYS A 672 -3.56 -4.50 -19.84
CA LYS A 672 -3.33 -5.60 -18.90
C LYS A 672 -3.89 -5.32 -17.50
N LYS A 673 -3.75 -4.08 -17.02
CA LYS A 673 -4.35 -3.66 -15.73
C LYS A 673 -5.88 -3.70 -15.78
N GLU A 674 -6.48 -3.27 -16.87
CA GLU A 674 -7.93 -3.34 -17.07
C GLU A 674 -8.39 -4.81 -17.12
N VAL A 675 -7.68 -5.67 -17.86
CA VAL A 675 -7.92 -7.11 -17.90
C VAL A 675 -7.84 -7.72 -16.51
N LEU A 676 -6.81 -7.39 -15.73
CA LEU A 676 -6.65 -7.88 -14.36
C LEU A 676 -7.77 -7.41 -13.44
N ASN A 677 -8.23 -6.17 -13.57
CA ASN A 677 -9.35 -5.65 -12.79
C ASN A 677 -10.67 -6.35 -13.15
N HIS A 678 -10.97 -6.55 -14.44
CA HIS A 678 -12.14 -7.30 -14.86
C HIS A 678 -12.09 -8.75 -14.38
N LEU A 679 -10.91 -9.38 -14.42
CA LEU A 679 -10.72 -10.73 -13.91
C LEU A 679 -10.95 -10.82 -12.40
N ARG A 680 -10.46 -9.84 -11.63
CA ARG A 680 -10.71 -9.73 -10.18
C ARG A 680 -12.20 -9.51 -9.88
N GLU A 681 -12.89 -8.71 -10.67
CA GLU A 681 -14.36 -8.56 -10.54
C GLU A 681 -15.10 -9.86 -10.80
N LEU A 682 -14.71 -10.61 -11.83
CA LEU A 682 -15.27 -11.93 -12.11
C LEU A 682 -14.99 -12.92 -10.96
N LEU A 683 -13.76 -12.96 -10.45
CA LEU A 683 -13.39 -13.80 -9.31
C LEU A 683 -14.19 -13.42 -8.04
N ARG A 684 -14.49 -12.14 -7.81
CA ARG A 684 -15.38 -11.72 -6.71
C ARG A 684 -16.80 -12.25 -6.88
N LYS A 685 -17.35 -12.23 -8.10
CA LYS A 685 -18.67 -12.82 -8.39
C LYS A 685 -18.67 -14.32 -8.14
N ILE A 686 -17.61 -15.02 -8.56
CA ILE A 686 -17.42 -16.45 -8.32
C ILE A 686 -17.36 -16.73 -6.81
N GLU A 687 -16.57 -15.95 -6.05
CA GLU A 687 -16.48 -16.08 -4.59
C GLU A 687 -17.81 -15.86 -3.89
N GLN A 688 -18.59 -14.85 -4.30
CA GLN A 688 -19.92 -14.60 -3.73
C GLN A 688 -20.88 -15.76 -4.03
N LEU A 689 -20.81 -16.33 -5.22
CA LEU A 689 -21.63 -17.47 -5.60
C LEU A 689 -21.23 -18.73 -4.82
N ASP A 690 -19.93 -18.97 -4.65
CA ASP A 690 -19.39 -20.09 -3.86
C ASP A 690 -19.78 -19.98 -2.38
N ALA A 691 -19.66 -18.78 -1.79
CA ALA A 691 -20.07 -18.53 -0.40
C ALA A 691 -21.57 -18.80 -0.17
N ASN A 692 -22.43 -18.38 -1.11
CA ASN A 692 -23.86 -18.66 -1.05
C ASN A 692 -24.14 -20.17 -1.13
N THR A 693 -23.37 -20.91 -1.91
CA THR A 693 -23.49 -22.33 -2.12
C THR A 693 -22.89 -23.12 -0.95
N GLU A 694 -21.78 -22.65 -0.40
CA GLU A 694 -21.18 -23.25 0.79
C GLU A 694 -22.14 -23.25 1.96
N TRP A 695 -22.88 -22.16 2.17
CA TRP A 695 -23.93 -22.14 3.19
C TRP A 695 -25.01 -23.18 2.93
N GLN A 696 -25.49 -23.30 1.69
CA GLN A 696 -26.51 -24.29 1.37
C GLN A 696 -26.07 -25.72 1.65
N ARG A 697 -24.80 -26.05 1.35
CA ARG A 697 -24.21 -27.35 1.70
C ARG A 697 -24.11 -27.55 3.21
N VAL A 698 -23.60 -26.59 3.94
CA VAL A 698 -23.50 -26.65 5.42
C VAL A 698 -24.89 -26.77 6.07
N GLU A 699 -25.88 -26.03 5.57
CA GLU A 699 -27.25 -26.12 6.07
C GLU A 699 -27.85 -27.51 5.81
N GLN A 700 -27.62 -28.09 4.64
CA GLN A 700 -28.08 -29.44 4.32
C GLN A 700 -27.39 -30.47 5.22
N GLU A 701 -26.08 -30.42 5.36
CA GLU A 701 -25.33 -31.31 6.23
C GLU A 701 -25.74 -31.16 7.71
N LEU A 702 -25.98 -29.94 8.19
CA LEU A 702 -26.49 -29.69 9.54
C LEU A 702 -27.84 -30.38 9.77
N ARG A 703 -28.77 -30.26 8.81
CA ARG A 703 -30.09 -30.88 8.90
C ARG A 703 -30.00 -32.41 8.86
N GLU A 704 -29.18 -32.96 7.97
CA GLU A 704 -29.02 -34.42 7.80
C GLU A 704 -28.31 -35.05 9.02
N GLU A 705 -27.22 -34.48 9.50
CA GLU A 705 -26.47 -35.01 10.64
C GLU A 705 -27.21 -34.80 11.96
N PHE A 706 -27.97 -33.69 12.09
CA PHE A 706 -28.83 -33.48 13.28
C PHE A 706 -29.98 -34.46 13.31
N ASP A 707 -30.71 -34.75 12.20
CA ASP A 707 -31.74 -35.76 12.09
C ASP A 707 -31.20 -37.17 12.45
N ARG A 708 -29.98 -37.45 11.99
CA ARG A 708 -29.26 -38.68 12.34
C ARG A 708 -28.94 -38.78 13.84
N LEU A 709 -28.51 -37.67 14.46
CA LEU A 709 -28.28 -37.58 15.90
C LEU A 709 -29.58 -37.78 16.68
N GLU A 710 -30.69 -37.17 16.28
CA GLU A 710 -32.00 -37.35 16.95
C GLU A 710 -32.49 -38.79 16.90
N LYS A 711 -32.32 -39.45 15.76
CA LYS A 711 -32.65 -40.91 15.62
C LYS A 711 -31.79 -41.76 16.54
N ALA A 712 -30.49 -41.43 16.68
CA ALA A 712 -29.58 -42.12 17.60
C ALA A 712 -30.00 -41.86 19.06
N GLN A 713 -30.33 -40.64 19.43
CA GLN A 713 -30.81 -40.29 20.78
C GLN A 713 -32.10 -41.03 21.16
N ASN A 714 -33.06 -41.10 20.23
CA ASN A 714 -34.33 -41.78 20.49
C ASN A 714 -34.16 -43.27 20.70
N ASN A 715 -33.16 -43.89 20.08
CA ASN A 715 -32.95 -45.34 20.18
C ASN A 715 -31.95 -45.76 21.27
N LEU A 716 -30.99 -44.90 21.57
CA LEU A 716 -29.81 -45.25 22.37
C LEU A 716 -29.49 -44.25 23.50
N GLY A 717 -30.13 -43.07 23.48
CA GLY A 717 -29.86 -41.99 24.41
C GLY A 717 -30.40 -42.18 25.81
N ASN A 718 -29.96 -41.33 26.74
CA ASN A 718 -30.44 -41.19 28.09
C ASN A 718 -30.79 -39.73 28.39
N ASP A 719 -31.27 -39.45 29.62
CA ASP A 719 -31.73 -38.10 30.00
C ASP A 719 -30.60 -37.04 29.90
N ASN A 720 -29.34 -37.38 30.17
CA ASN A 720 -28.23 -36.48 30.08
C ASN A 720 -27.91 -36.12 28.59
N SER A 721 -27.88 -37.14 27.72
CA SER A 721 -27.70 -36.91 26.29
C SER A 721 -28.87 -36.19 25.65
N ALA A 722 -30.08 -36.39 26.15
CA ALA A 722 -31.27 -35.65 25.68
C ALA A 722 -31.17 -34.15 25.94
N GLN A 723 -30.59 -33.75 27.07
CA GLN A 723 -30.32 -32.32 27.37
C GLN A 723 -29.33 -31.71 26.36
N LEU A 724 -28.25 -32.43 26.05
CA LEU A 724 -27.23 -31.98 25.05
C LEU A 724 -27.83 -31.89 23.64
N VAL A 725 -28.62 -32.87 23.23
CA VAL A 725 -29.32 -32.83 21.93
C VAL A 725 -30.28 -31.65 21.85
N ASN A 726 -31.02 -31.33 22.89
CA ASN A 726 -31.90 -30.16 22.90
C ASN A 726 -31.12 -28.84 22.84
N GLN A 727 -29.95 -28.75 23.47
CA GLN A 727 -29.08 -27.58 23.37
C GLN A 727 -28.55 -27.43 21.95
N LEU A 728 -28.04 -28.52 21.35
CA LEU A 728 -27.57 -28.52 19.98
C LEU A 728 -28.69 -28.19 18.97
N ARG A 729 -29.93 -28.58 19.23
CA ARG A 729 -31.10 -28.20 18.42
C ARG A 729 -31.28 -26.69 18.38
N THR A 730 -31.25 -26.03 19.53
CA THR A 730 -31.41 -24.60 19.64
C THR A 730 -30.28 -23.89 18.87
N GLN A 731 -29.05 -24.33 19.07
CA GLN A 731 -27.89 -23.78 18.35
C GLN A 731 -27.96 -24.01 16.84
N THR A 732 -28.44 -25.18 16.39
CA THR A 732 -28.64 -25.47 14.95
C THR A 732 -29.66 -24.51 14.33
N ASP A 733 -30.82 -24.31 15.01
CA ASP A 733 -31.86 -23.39 14.53
C ASP A 733 -31.38 -21.94 14.49
N GLU A 734 -30.59 -21.50 15.47
CA GLU A 734 -29.98 -20.16 15.51
C GLU A 734 -28.94 -20.00 14.39
N THR A 735 -28.09 -20.99 14.18
CA THR A 735 -27.05 -20.99 13.15
C THR A 735 -27.67 -20.98 11.74
N ILE A 736 -28.75 -21.75 11.54
CA ILE A 736 -29.50 -21.73 10.27
C ILE A 736 -30.10 -20.36 10.00
N ARG A 737 -30.61 -19.65 11.00
CA ARG A 737 -31.15 -18.29 10.83
C ARG A 737 -30.03 -17.28 10.55
N ALA A 738 -28.88 -17.43 11.21
CA ALA A 738 -27.71 -16.53 11.06
C ALA A 738 -26.93 -16.78 9.77
N LYS A 739 -27.07 -17.93 9.11
CA LYS A 739 -26.36 -18.35 7.90
C LYS A 739 -24.81 -18.24 8.01
N ASN A 740 -24.27 -18.58 9.17
CA ASN A 740 -22.84 -18.49 9.44
C ASN A 740 -22.16 -19.85 9.17
N VAL A 741 -21.36 -19.93 8.11
CA VAL A 741 -20.66 -21.14 7.69
C VAL A 741 -19.69 -21.66 8.75
N GLN A 742 -18.91 -20.77 9.38
CA GLN A 742 -17.91 -21.14 10.39
C GLN A 742 -18.58 -21.80 11.61
N VAL A 743 -19.59 -21.13 12.16
CA VAL A 743 -20.36 -21.65 13.30
C VAL A 743 -21.08 -22.95 12.92
N GLY A 744 -21.56 -23.04 11.67
CA GLY A 744 -22.19 -24.26 11.15
C GLY A 744 -21.24 -25.46 11.13
N ARG A 745 -20.00 -25.27 10.69
CA ARG A 745 -18.97 -26.33 10.69
C ARG A 745 -18.56 -26.77 12.10
N GLU A 746 -18.36 -25.82 13.02
CA GLU A 746 -18.08 -26.12 14.43
C GLU A 746 -19.22 -26.90 15.09
N LEU A 747 -20.45 -26.55 14.72
CA LEU A 747 -21.64 -27.25 15.24
C LEU A 747 -21.77 -28.66 14.65
N LEU A 748 -21.45 -28.88 13.38
CA LEU A 748 -21.38 -30.20 12.77
C LEU A 748 -20.39 -31.12 13.50
N GLU A 749 -19.22 -30.59 13.87
CA GLU A 749 -18.27 -31.37 14.67
C GLU A 749 -18.83 -31.78 16.02
N GLN A 750 -19.55 -30.89 16.69
CA GLN A 750 -20.19 -31.19 18.00
C GLN A 750 -21.31 -32.22 17.86
N ILE A 751 -22.15 -32.11 16.82
CA ILE A 751 -23.21 -33.05 16.48
C ILE A 751 -22.58 -34.43 16.21
N ASN A 752 -21.57 -34.50 15.37
CA ASN A 752 -20.89 -35.75 15.04
C ASN A 752 -20.19 -36.38 16.25
N ARG A 753 -19.59 -35.57 17.12
CA ARG A 753 -18.95 -36.06 18.35
C ARG A 753 -20.00 -36.71 19.30
N LEU A 754 -21.16 -36.06 19.48
CA LEU A 754 -22.22 -36.63 20.34
C LEU A 754 -22.84 -37.91 19.72
N PHE A 755 -23.09 -37.88 18.41
CA PHE A 755 -23.54 -39.04 17.66
C PHE A 755 -22.59 -40.23 17.82
N PHE A 756 -21.30 -39.96 17.69
CA PHE A 756 -20.25 -40.95 17.89
C PHE A 756 -20.27 -41.56 19.30
N GLN A 757 -20.44 -40.72 20.35
CA GLN A 757 -20.53 -41.18 21.73
C GLN A 757 -21.78 -42.08 21.95
N LEU A 758 -22.92 -41.71 21.40
CA LEU A 758 -24.16 -42.48 21.51
C LEU A 758 -24.07 -43.83 20.81
N THR A 759 -23.35 -43.91 19.71
CA THR A 759 -23.28 -45.11 18.87
C THR A 759 -22.01 -45.93 19.11
N MET A 760 -21.15 -45.55 20.02
CA MET A 760 -19.83 -46.16 20.28
C MET A 760 -19.89 -47.68 20.42
N VAL A 761 -20.86 -48.19 21.18
CA VAL A 761 -21.02 -49.64 21.38
C VAL A 761 -21.21 -50.37 20.05
N TYR A 762 -22.09 -49.83 19.21
CA TYR A 762 -22.44 -50.44 17.92
C TYR A 762 -21.32 -50.31 16.93
N GLN A 763 -20.53 -49.28 16.98
CA GLN A 763 -19.34 -49.11 16.15
C GLN A 763 -18.24 -50.10 16.52
N CYS A 764 -18.00 -50.29 17.81
CA CYS A 764 -17.07 -51.31 18.29
C CYS A 764 -17.55 -52.75 17.93
N MET A 765 -18.85 -53.00 18.04
CA MET A 765 -19.42 -54.27 17.60
C MET A 765 -19.24 -54.52 16.09
N GLY A 766 -19.48 -53.46 15.28
CA GLY A 766 -19.31 -53.48 13.83
C GLY A 766 -17.85 -53.77 13.43
N LEU A 767 -16.88 -53.09 14.08
CA LEU A 767 -15.48 -53.28 13.86
C LEU A 767 -15.04 -54.73 14.21
N ILE A 768 -15.43 -55.20 15.40
CA ILE A 768 -15.07 -56.57 15.86
C ILE A 768 -15.68 -57.62 14.91
N ARG A 769 -16.90 -57.48 14.45
CA ARG A 769 -17.54 -58.38 13.48
C ARG A 769 -16.81 -58.32 12.15
N SER A 770 -16.47 -57.14 11.65
CA SER A 770 -15.71 -56.98 10.42
C SER A 770 -14.32 -57.66 10.52
N CYS A 771 -13.67 -57.51 11.67
CA CYS A 771 -12.39 -58.20 11.93
C CYS A 771 -12.57 -59.72 11.95
N ASN A 772 -13.67 -60.22 12.49
CA ASN A 772 -13.97 -61.66 12.46
C ASN A 772 -14.17 -62.17 11.04
N ASP A 773 -15.01 -61.48 10.25
CA ASP A 773 -15.40 -61.89 8.92
C ASP A 773 -14.24 -61.78 7.90
N ARG A 774 -13.40 -60.77 8.07
CA ARG A 774 -12.23 -60.51 7.22
C ARG A 774 -10.91 -61.00 7.80
N PHE A 775 -10.96 -61.81 8.87
CA PHE A 775 -9.74 -62.18 9.63
C PHE A 775 -8.59 -62.72 8.79
N GLY A 776 -8.89 -63.53 7.76
CA GLY A 776 -7.90 -64.17 6.88
C GLY A 776 -7.34 -63.22 5.82
N THR A 777 -7.95 -62.05 5.60
CA THR A 777 -7.51 -61.06 4.60
C THR A 777 -6.65 -59.97 5.22
N ILE A 778 -6.77 -59.73 6.52
CA ILE A 778 -6.02 -58.71 7.26
C ILE A 778 -4.62 -59.27 7.61
N ARG A 779 -3.57 -58.51 7.31
CA ARG A 779 -2.16 -58.87 7.63
C ARG A 779 -1.82 -58.42 9.05
N TRP A 780 -2.32 -59.15 10.04
CA TRP A 780 -2.11 -58.85 11.46
C TRP A 780 -0.64 -58.82 11.85
N LYS A 781 -0.23 -57.84 12.67
CA LYS A 781 1.12 -57.81 13.29
C LYS A 781 1.33 -59.00 14.25
N ASP A 782 0.28 -59.43 14.98
CA ASP A 782 0.22 -60.67 15.79
C ASP A 782 -1.14 -61.32 15.53
N SER A 783 -1.16 -62.32 14.68
CA SER A 783 -2.36 -63.06 14.28
C SER A 783 -2.96 -63.86 15.44
N SER A 784 -2.14 -64.40 16.34
CA SER A 784 -2.60 -65.19 17.50
C SER A 784 -3.29 -64.31 18.52
N ARG A 785 -2.71 -63.16 18.86
CA ARG A 785 -3.31 -62.18 19.76
C ARG A 785 -4.57 -61.58 19.16
N ALA A 786 -4.54 -61.20 17.85
CA ALA A 786 -5.73 -60.69 17.18
C ALA A 786 -6.90 -61.68 17.19
N ARG A 787 -6.65 -63.00 16.96
CA ARG A 787 -7.69 -64.03 17.01
C ARG A 787 -8.29 -64.14 18.41
N GLN A 788 -7.45 -64.10 19.47
CA GLN A 788 -7.96 -64.13 20.84
C GLN A 788 -8.87 -62.93 21.15
N LEU A 789 -8.44 -61.71 20.70
CA LEU A 789 -9.25 -60.49 20.89
C LEU A 789 -10.56 -60.55 20.12
N VAL A 790 -10.54 -60.98 18.86
CA VAL A 790 -11.79 -61.15 18.06
C VAL A 790 -12.72 -62.16 18.74
N ASN A 791 -12.24 -63.32 19.18
CA ASN A 791 -13.07 -64.34 19.86
C ASN A 791 -13.66 -63.77 21.14
N ARG A 792 -12.86 -63.09 22.00
CA ARG A 792 -13.30 -62.43 23.23
C ARG A 792 -14.31 -61.34 22.94
N GLY A 793 -14.12 -60.53 21.89
CA GLY A 793 -15.05 -59.52 21.46
C GLY A 793 -16.38 -60.09 20.97
N MET A 794 -16.35 -61.14 20.17
CA MET A 794 -17.58 -61.84 19.69
C MET A 794 -18.36 -62.46 20.86
N GLU A 795 -17.70 -63.06 21.85
CA GLU A 795 -18.32 -63.57 23.07
C GLU A 795 -18.95 -62.44 23.88
N GLN A 796 -18.27 -61.30 24.04
CA GLN A 796 -18.81 -60.14 24.78
C GLN A 796 -20.02 -59.52 24.05
N ILE A 797 -20.00 -59.45 22.71
CA ILE A 797 -21.13 -59.00 21.89
C ILE A 797 -22.36 -59.91 22.10
N SER A 798 -22.15 -61.23 22.27
CA SER A 798 -23.23 -62.19 22.41
C SER A 798 -23.85 -62.24 23.81
N ASN A 799 -23.04 -62.00 24.83
CA ASN A 799 -23.47 -62.17 26.24
C ASN A 799 -23.87 -60.85 26.94
N ASN A 800 -23.03 -59.85 26.90
CA ASN A 800 -23.31 -58.54 27.54
C ASN A 800 -22.41 -57.46 26.94
N PRO A 801 -22.83 -56.74 25.89
CA PRO A 801 -22.05 -55.71 25.24
C PRO A 801 -21.93 -54.49 26.11
N THR A 802 -20.74 -54.21 26.72
CA THR A 802 -20.43 -52.98 27.44
C THR A 802 -19.52 -52.07 26.62
N THR A 803 -19.71 -50.74 26.68
CA THR A 803 -18.89 -49.78 25.93
C THR A 803 -17.43 -49.92 26.24
N GLU A 804 -17.05 -49.93 27.53
CA GLU A 804 -15.66 -49.99 27.98
C GLU A 804 -14.94 -51.29 27.53
N GLY A 805 -15.62 -52.44 27.66
CA GLY A 805 -15.02 -53.71 27.29
C GLY A 805 -14.80 -53.87 25.77
N LEU A 806 -15.81 -53.47 24.98
CA LEU A 806 -15.71 -53.52 23.50
C LEU A 806 -14.76 -52.45 22.95
N GLN A 807 -14.69 -51.29 23.55
CA GLN A 807 -13.78 -50.20 23.14
C GLN A 807 -12.31 -50.61 23.36
N GLN A 808 -11.99 -51.25 24.49
CA GLN A 808 -10.66 -51.74 24.78
C GLN A 808 -10.25 -52.82 23.74
N ILE A 809 -11.13 -53.76 23.44
CA ILE A 809 -10.86 -54.81 22.43
C ILE A 809 -10.70 -54.21 21.05
N ALA A 810 -11.53 -53.26 20.65
CA ALA A 810 -11.45 -52.57 19.38
C ALA A 810 -10.15 -51.79 19.24
N ALA A 811 -9.71 -51.06 20.26
CA ALA A 811 -8.44 -50.35 20.28
C ALA A 811 -7.24 -51.28 20.11
N GLU A 812 -7.19 -52.39 20.89
CA GLU A 812 -6.10 -53.40 20.78
C GLU A 812 -6.10 -54.06 19.38
N LEU A 813 -7.25 -54.28 18.75
CA LEU A 813 -7.33 -54.81 17.36
C LEU A 813 -6.77 -53.83 16.34
N ILE A 814 -7.09 -52.53 16.48
CA ILE A 814 -6.56 -51.48 15.59
C ILE A 814 -5.03 -51.42 15.67
N GLU A 815 -4.46 -51.51 16.90
CA GLU A 815 -3.00 -51.53 17.09
C GLU A 815 -2.32 -52.71 16.40
N LEU A 816 -3.03 -53.84 16.28
CA LEU A 816 -2.52 -55.04 15.63
C LEU A 816 -2.73 -55.06 14.12
N MET A 817 -3.47 -54.10 13.53
CA MET A 817 -3.64 -53.97 12.08
C MET A 817 -2.44 -53.33 11.42
N PRO A 818 -2.20 -53.54 10.09
CA PRO A 818 -1.31 -52.75 9.27
C PRO A 818 -1.76 -51.29 9.24
N GLN A 819 -0.82 -50.37 8.97
CA GLN A 819 -1.06 -48.92 9.05
C GLN A 819 -2.16 -48.44 8.10
N ASP A 820 -2.25 -49.01 6.91
CA ASP A 820 -3.26 -48.75 5.87
C ASP A 820 -4.68 -49.24 6.27
N GLU A 821 -4.79 -50.40 6.90
CA GLU A 821 -6.06 -50.95 7.41
C GLU A 821 -6.45 -50.28 8.75
N ALA A 822 -5.48 -49.97 9.60
CA ALA A 822 -5.71 -49.30 10.87
C ALA A 822 -6.23 -47.84 10.64
N ALA A 823 -5.75 -47.14 9.62
CA ALA A 823 -6.25 -45.82 9.24
C ALA A 823 -7.74 -45.84 8.83
N ASN A 824 -8.14 -46.83 8.04
CA ASN A 824 -9.52 -47.05 7.63
C ASN A 824 -10.41 -47.52 8.79
N ALA A 825 -9.91 -48.35 9.71
CA ALA A 825 -10.60 -48.82 10.90
C ALA A 825 -10.63 -47.77 12.02
N GLY A 826 -9.60 -46.95 12.16
CA GLY A 826 -9.51 -45.83 13.10
C GLY A 826 -10.47 -44.70 12.79
N GLY A 827 -10.86 -44.48 11.53
CA GLY A 827 -11.91 -43.59 11.12
C GLY A 827 -13.31 -43.99 11.59
N LEU A 828 -13.50 -45.26 11.99
CA LEU A 828 -14.72 -45.78 12.62
C LEU A 828 -14.76 -45.56 14.13
N LEU A 829 -13.63 -45.17 14.76
CA LEU A 829 -13.48 -44.96 16.21
C LEU A 829 -12.93 -43.55 16.57
N LYS A 830 -12.85 -42.65 15.61
CA LYS A 830 -12.50 -41.23 15.84
C LYS A 830 -13.79 -40.38 15.77
#